data_b8a01eea601fe9947dcb6a2d654c6236
#
_entry.id   b8a01eea601fe9947dcb6a2d654c6236
#
_cell.length_a   1.000
_cell.length_b   1.000
_cell.length_c   1.000
_cell.angle_alpha   90.00
_cell.angle_beta   90.00
_cell.angle_gamma   90.00
#
_symmetry.space_group_name_H-M   'P 1'
#
loop_
_entity.id
_entity.type
_entity.pdbx_description
1 polymer ?
#
loop_
_entity_poly.entity_id
_entity_poly.type
_entity_poly.pdbx_seq_one_letter_code
_entity_poly.pdbx_strand_id
1 'polypeptide(L)'
;MKQYCVTGMSCAACAARVEKAVSAVPGVTSVSVSLLTNAMGVEGTAADGEIIRAVQDAGYGASVKGTEAKVSASDAEEAFEDHETPKLKRRLCWSLGFLMVLMYFSMGHMMWGWPLPAWFDGNHIAMGLTQMLLTIIIMVINQRFFISGFKALWHRSPNMDTLVALGATASFLYSTYALFAMTDAQLHGNMNAVMGYMHEFYFESAAMILTLITVGKMLEARSKGKTTDALKSLMKLAPKTANVLRGGQKVSLPIEQVQKGDVFVVRPGESIPVDGRVLDGTSAVNESALTGESVPVDKAAGDNVSAATVNQSGFLRCEATRVGEDTTLSQIIRMVSDAAATKAPIAKVADKVSGVFVPVVISIAVVTMIVWLLLGAPFGDALSRAIAVLVISCPCALGLATPVAIMVGNGVGAKNGILFKTAASLEETGKVQIVALDKTGTITSGQMRVTDVLPADGIGENELLDVALSLETPSEHPLAKAVVQYALEKGRKAQNVLDFAALPGNGLTAKRDGALLLGGSVKYMQGQCKVPETLLAAAEKLSGEGKTPLLFSRDGAILGMMAVADTVKDDSPEAVAELRKMGIRVVMITGDNPRTAQAVGQAAGVDQVVAGVLPDGKADVVRRLQKVGRVAMVGDGINDAPALTGADVGIAIGAGTDIAMDAADVVLMNSRLSDVPAAIRLSRATLRNIHENLFWAFCYNVIGIPLAAGVFISLLGWKLNPMFGAAAMSLSSFCVVSNALRLNLFRLRDGRHDRALHPVTLPNIAAQPGAKVLTMRIDGMMCAHCEARVKAALEAVDGVQSAAASHDAGTAVVTLKADADENALKPLLKAVVEENDYEVKGFDK
;
A
#
# COMPACT_ATOMS: atom_id res chain seq x y z
N MET A 1 -2.05 10.65 -10.73
CA MET A 1 -3.44 10.13 -10.93
C MET A 1 -4.44 11.21 -10.52
N LYS A 2 -5.35 11.65 -11.41
CA LYS A 2 -6.45 12.57 -11.04
C LYS A 2 -7.59 11.81 -10.42
N GLN A 3 -8.22 12.36 -9.38
CA GLN A 3 -9.35 11.73 -8.70
C GLN A 3 -10.69 12.40 -9.02
N TYR A 4 -11.72 11.59 -9.20
CA TYR A 4 -13.11 12.02 -9.44
C TYR A 4 -14.04 11.35 -8.44
N CYS A 5 -15.07 12.06 -8.00
CA CYS A 5 -16.18 11.46 -7.26
C CYS A 5 -17.22 10.96 -8.26
N VAL A 6 -17.63 9.69 -8.14
CA VAL A 6 -18.64 9.07 -9.04
C VAL A 6 -19.85 8.68 -8.23
N THR A 7 -21.02 9.18 -8.63
CA THR A 7 -22.28 8.93 -7.93
C THR A 7 -23.20 8.00 -8.72
N GLY A 8 -24.06 7.26 -8.02
CA GLY A 8 -25.06 6.37 -8.64
C GLY A 8 -24.60 4.93 -8.84
N MET A 9 -23.36 4.57 -8.50
CA MET A 9 -22.89 3.19 -8.56
C MET A 9 -23.46 2.37 -7.39
N SER A 10 -23.98 1.17 -7.66
CA SER A 10 -24.55 0.28 -6.64
C SER A 10 -23.88 -1.10 -6.56
N CYS A 11 -23.06 -1.46 -7.55
CA CYS A 11 -22.43 -2.79 -7.63
C CYS A 11 -21.19 -2.80 -8.51
N ALA A 12 -20.43 -3.90 -8.47
CA ALA A 12 -19.21 -4.11 -9.24
C ALA A 12 -19.42 -3.96 -10.75
N ALA A 13 -20.54 -4.42 -11.28
CA ALA A 13 -20.88 -4.26 -12.70
C ALA A 13 -21.03 -2.77 -13.09
N CYS A 14 -21.51 -1.92 -12.18
CA CYS A 14 -21.57 -0.47 -12.38
C CYS A 14 -20.17 0.14 -12.49
N ALA A 15 -19.27 -0.23 -11.59
CA ALA A 15 -17.90 0.23 -11.61
C ALA A 15 -17.15 -0.20 -12.87
N ALA A 16 -17.28 -1.46 -13.27
CA ALA A 16 -16.70 -1.97 -14.51
C ALA A 16 -17.21 -1.25 -15.77
N ARG A 17 -18.48 -0.84 -15.76
CA ARG A 17 -19.06 -0.06 -16.86
C ARG A 17 -18.46 1.35 -16.94
N VAL A 18 -18.34 2.03 -15.81
CA VAL A 18 -17.69 3.36 -15.74
C VAL A 18 -16.24 3.25 -16.21
N GLU A 19 -15.50 2.25 -15.75
CA GLU A 19 -14.13 2.00 -16.21
C GLU A 19 -14.04 1.80 -17.72
N LYS A 20 -14.93 0.98 -18.28
CA LYS A 20 -14.97 0.72 -19.74
C LYS A 20 -15.28 1.99 -20.53
N ALA A 21 -16.20 2.81 -20.05
CA ALA A 21 -16.57 4.07 -20.71
C ALA A 21 -15.43 5.08 -20.68
N VAL A 22 -14.77 5.24 -19.54
CA VAL A 22 -13.66 6.19 -19.38
C VAL A 22 -12.39 5.70 -20.07
N SER A 23 -12.11 4.38 -20.07
CA SER A 23 -10.97 3.80 -20.80
C SER A 23 -11.06 4.00 -22.31
N ALA A 24 -12.26 4.25 -22.85
CA ALA A 24 -12.47 4.53 -24.27
C ALA A 24 -12.21 6.01 -24.64
N VAL A 25 -12.00 6.88 -23.66
CA VAL A 25 -11.72 8.32 -23.90
C VAL A 25 -10.27 8.46 -24.39
N PRO A 26 -10.04 9.15 -25.51
CA PRO A 26 -8.69 9.40 -26.02
C PRO A 26 -7.83 10.12 -24.99
N GLY A 27 -6.60 9.63 -24.78
CA GLY A 27 -5.65 10.22 -23.81
C GLY A 27 -5.75 9.65 -22.40
N VAL A 28 -6.66 8.70 -22.10
CA VAL A 28 -6.68 7.94 -20.85
C VAL A 28 -5.74 6.75 -20.98
N THR A 29 -4.75 6.67 -20.09
CA THR A 29 -3.79 5.55 -20.03
C THR A 29 -4.24 4.48 -19.03
N SER A 30 -4.77 4.89 -17.90
CA SER A 30 -5.34 3.97 -16.91
C SER A 30 -6.55 4.58 -16.22
N VAL A 31 -7.49 3.73 -15.82
CA VAL A 31 -8.65 4.11 -14.99
C VAL A 31 -8.94 3.03 -13.96
N SER A 32 -9.25 3.46 -12.76
CA SER A 32 -9.66 2.58 -11.66
C SER A 32 -10.85 3.20 -10.94
N VAL A 33 -11.92 2.42 -10.72
CA VAL A 33 -13.12 2.88 -10.04
C VAL A 33 -13.35 2.11 -8.76
N SER A 34 -13.39 2.80 -7.63
CA SER A 34 -13.66 2.22 -6.32
C SER A 34 -15.12 2.40 -5.94
N LEU A 35 -15.85 1.28 -5.82
CA LEU A 35 -17.20 1.25 -5.28
C LEU A 35 -17.26 1.62 -3.80
N LEU A 36 -16.15 1.43 -3.09
CA LEU A 36 -16.12 1.59 -1.65
C LEU A 36 -16.04 3.07 -1.26
N THR A 37 -15.19 3.82 -1.97
CA THR A 37 -14.98 5.26 -1.77
C THR A 37 -15.82 6.12 -2.72
N ASN A 38 -16.58 5.51 -3.64
CA ASN A 38 -17.25 6.20 -4.75
C ASN A 38 -16.30 7.12 -5.54
N ALA A 39 -15.04 6.75 -5.61
CA ALA A 39 -14.00 7.50 -6.29
C ALA A 39 -13.53 6.79 -7.55
N MET A 40 -13.06 7.56 -8.50
CA MET A 40 -12.42 7.10 -9.73
C MET A 40 -11.08 7.80 -9.88
N GLY A 41 -10.00 7.01 -10.04
CA GLY A 41 -8.68 7.50 -10.39
C GLY A 41 -8.45 7.35 -11.89
N VAL A 42 -7.98 8.41 -12.55
CA VAL A 42 -7.68 8.40 -13.98
C VAL A 42 -6.25 8.92 -14.20
N GLU A 43 -5.50 8.20 -15.01
CA GLU A 43 -4.19 8.62 -15.50
C GLU A 43 -4.26 8.88 -17.00
N GLY A 44 -3.57 9.90 -17.43
CA GLY A 44 -3.53 10.30 -18.85
C GLY A 44 -3.60 11.80 -19.03
N THR A 45 -3.73 12.21 -20.28
CA THR A 45 -3.78 13.61 -20.72
C THR A 45 -5.19 14.09 -21.09
N ALA A 46 -6.21 13.23 -20.96
CA ALA A 46 -7.59 13.55 -21.29
C ALA A 46 -8.15 14.72 -20.45
N ALA A 47 -8.99 15.54 -21.06
CA ALA A 47 -9.61 16.68 -20.40
C ALA A 47 -10.70 16.22 -19.41
N ASP A 48 -10.79 16.90 -18.26
CA ASP A 48 -11.75 16.56 -17.19
C ASP A 48 -13.21 16.55 -17.70
N GLY A 49 -13.57 17.46 -18.61
CA GLY A 49 -14.91 17.52 -19.19
C GLY A 49 -15.26 16.31 -20.05
N GLU A 50 -14.30 15.70 -20.74
CA GLU A 50 -14.52 14.51 -21.57
C GLU A 50 -14.71 13.27 -20.69
N ILE A 51 -13.92 13.17 -19.62
CA ILE A 51 -14.02 12.11 -18.61
C ILE A 51 -15.39 12.15 -17.92
N ILE A 52 -15.82 13.34 -17.48
CA ILE A 52 -17.13 13.54 -16.83
C ILE A 52 -18.26 13.16 -17.79
N ARG A 53 -18.20 13.60 -19.05
CA ARG A 53 -19.19 13.23 -20.06
C ARG A 53 -19.27 11.72 -20.29
N ALA A 54 -18.14 11.04 -20.41
CA ALA A 54 -18.11 9.59 -20.59
C ALA A 54 -18.79 8.86 -19.41
N VAL A 55 -18.62 9.35 -18.18
CA VAL A 55 -19.30 8.80 -17.00
C VAL A 55 -20.80 9.10 -17.04
N GLN A 56 -21.21 10.30 -17.46
CA GLN A 56 -22.62 10.69 -17.58
C GLN A 56 -23.32 9.89 -18.69
N ASP A 57 -22.67 9.67 -19.82
CA ASP A 57 -23.19 8.86 -20.93
C ASP A 57 -23.33 7.39 -20.52
N ALA A 58 -22.45 6.91 -19.62
CA ALA A 58 -22.61 5.60 -19.01
C ALA A 58 -23.78 5.53 -18.00
N GLY A 59 -24.39 6.66 -17.68
CA GLY A 59 -25.59 6.75 -16.82
C GLY A 59 -25.31 7.06 -15.35
N TYR A 60 -24.11 7.56 -15.01
CA TYR A 60 -23.66 7.88 -13.65
C TYR A 60 -23.29 9.36 -13.53
N GLY A 61 -23.24 9.89 -12.31
CA GLY A 61 -22.75 11.24 -12.06
C GLY A 61 -21.24 11.25 -11.82
N ALA A 62 -20.54 12.29 -12.27
CA ALA A 62 -19.12 12.49 -11.96
C ALA A 62 -18.80 13.96 -11.69
N SER A 63 -17.87 14.20 -10.76
CA SER A 63 -17.27 15.52 -10.48
C SER A 63 -15.78 15.35 -10.15
N VAL A 64 -14.97 16.37 -10.46
CA VAL A 64 -13.55 16.35 -10.12
C VAL A 64 -13.41 16.51 -8.59
N LYS A 65 -12.61 15.68 -7.97
CA LYS A 65 -12.32 15.79 -6.54
C LYS A 65 -11.24 16.85 -6.36
N GLY A 66 -11.57 17.98 -5.72
CA GLY A 66 -10.57 19.02 -5.38
C GLY A 66 -10.61 20.33 -6.18
N THR A 67 -11.65 20.63 -6.96
CA THR A 67 -11.75 21.88 -7.75
C THR A 67 -12.51 23.02 -7.06
N GLU A 68 -13.14 22.79 -5.91
CA GLU A 68 -13.74 23.89 -5.14
C GLU A 68 -12.91 24.11 -3.86
N ALA A 69 -12.27 25.28 -3.78
CA ALA A 69 -11.59 25.91 -2.63
C ALA A 69 -10.81 24.94 -1.71
N LYS A 70 -9.52 25.23 -1.46
CA LYS A 70 -8.64 24.57 -0.46
C LYS A 70 -9.38 23.59 0.44
N VAL A 71 -9.28 22.28 0.11
CA VAL A 71 -9.92 21.23 0.91
C VAL A 71 -9.38 21.34 2.32
N SER A 72 -10.19 21.87 3.23
CA SER A 72 -9.84 21.89 4.64
C SER A 72 -9.92 20.46 5.20
N ALA A 73 -9.21 20.17 6.28
CA ALA A 73 -9.30 18.86 6.94
C ALA A 73 -10.76 18.50 7.31
N SER A 74 -11.63 19.51 7.46
CA SER A 74 -13.08 19.37 7.70
C SER A 74 -13.81 18.80 6.47
N ASP A 75 -13.43 19.17 5.24
CA ASP A 75 -14.13 18.71 4.03
C ASP A 75 -13.73 17.26 3.70
N ALA A 76 -12.51 16.87 4.04
CA ALA A 76 -12.05 15.48 3.95
C ALA A 76 -12.76 14.57 4.97
N GLU A 77 -13.05 15.06 6.18
CA GLU A 77 -13.82 14.35 7.22
C GLU A 77 -15.27 14.14 6.74
N GLU A 78 -15.91 15.15 6.12
CA GLU A 78 -17.26 15.10 5.58
C GLU A 78 -17.37 14.12 4.39
N ALA A 79 -16.34 13.98 3.56
CA ALA A 79 -16.30 13.04 2.44
C ALA A 79 -16.33 11.55 2.86
N PHE A 80 -15.93 11.24 4.09
CA PHE A 80 -15.97 9.89 4.66
C PHE A 80 -17.15 9.67 5.61
N GLU A 81 -18.03 10.67 5.80
CA GLU A 81 -19.21 10.53 6.65
C GLU A 81 -20.23 9.59 6.04
N ASP A 82 -20.81 8.72 6.86
CA ASP A 82 -21.77 7.71 6.41
C ASP A 82 -23.18 8.32 6.25
N HIS A 83 -23.44 8.93 5.12
CA HIS A 83 -24.74 9.49 4.78
C HIS A 83 -25.75 8.47 4.24
N GLU A 84 -25.31 7.25 3.86
CA GLU A 84 -26.20 6.24 3.27
C GLU A 84 -26.88 5.37 4.34
N THR A 85 -26.18 4.98 5.38
CA THR A 85 -26.75 4.11 6.44
C THR A 85 -28.00 4.71 7.09
N PRO A 86 -28.07 6.01 7.46
CA PRO A 86 -29.30 6.58 8.04
C PRO A 86 -30.50 6.52 7.08
N LYS A 87 -30.27 6.78 5.78
CA LYS A 87 -31.31 6.72 4.75
C LYS A 87 -31.84 5.29 4.55
N LEU A 88 -30.93 4.32 4.47
CA LEU A 88 -31.29 2.90 4.35
C LEU A 88 -31.98 2.38 5.61
N LYS A 89 -31.54 2.79 6.80
CA LYS A 89 -32.19 2.44 8.06
C LYS A 89 -33.64 2.93 8.10
N ARG A 90 -33.91 4.19 7.72
CA ARG A 90 -35.28 4.73 7.66
C ARG A 90 -36.14 3.97 6.66
N ARG A 91 -35.61 3.68 5.46
CA ARG A 91 -36.32 2.88 4.45
C ARG A 91 -36.65 1.48 4.96
N LEU A 92 -35.67 0.82 5.61
CA LEU A 92 -35.84 -0.49 6.20
C LEU A 92 -36.91 -0.51 7.30
N CYS A 93 -36.90 0.45 8.21
CA CYS A 93 -37.91 0.53 9.27
C CYS A 93 -39.34 0.63 8.71
N TRP A 94 -39.56 1.49 7.70
CA TRP A 94 -40.85 1.59 7.04
C TRP A 94 -41.23 0.32 6.28
N SER A 95 -40.30 -0.24 5.50
CA SER A 95 -40.53 -1.50 4.77
C SER A 95 -40.86 -2.65 5.71
N LEU A 96 -40.16 -2.75 6.83
CA LEU A 96 -40.36 -3.79 7.83
C LEU A 96 -41.74 -3.64 8.53
N GLY A 97 -42.12 -2.39 8.86
CA GLY A 97 -43.43 -2.11 9.46
C GLY A 97 -44.58 -2.58 8.55
N PHE A 98 -44.57 -2.18 7.27
CA PHE A 98 -45.61 -2.62 6.33
C PHE A 98 -45.53 -4.12 6.01
N LEU A 99 -44.31 -4.69 5.97
CA LEU A 99 -44.12 -6.13 5.76
C LEU A 99 -44.70 -6.94 6.93
N MET A 100 -44.54 -6.52 8.18
CA MET A 100 -45.14 -7.21 9.34
C MET A 100 -46.67 -7.22 9.25
N VAL A 101 -47.29 -6.11 8.82
CA VAL A 101 -48.72 -6.06 8.58
C VAL A 101 -49.10 -7.01 7.43
N LEU A 102 -48.37 -7.02 6.32
CA LEU A 102 -48.60 -7.91 5.19
C LEU A 102 -48.50 -9.38 5.62
N MET A 103 -47.49 -9.75 6.37
CA MET A 103 -47.29 -11.11 6.90
C MET A 103 -48.40 -11.53 7.87
N TYR A 104 -48.98 -10.59 8.61
CA TYR A 104 -50.12 -10.86 9.46
C TYR A 104 -51.35 -11.32 8.64
N PHE A 105 -51.59 -10.65 7.48
CA PHE A 105 -52.68 -11.02 6.59
C PHE A 105 -52.36 -12.32 5.80
N SER A 106 -51.16 -12.47 5.24
CA SER A 106 -50.85 -13.57 4.34
C SER A 106 -50.59 -14.88 5.13
N MET A 107 -49.71 -14.88 6.11
CA MET A 107 -49.33 -16.08 6.87
C MET A 107 -50.07 -16.18 8.19
N GLY A 108 -50.20 -15.06 8.94
CA GLY A 108 -50.81 -15.09 10.27
C GLY A 108 -52.24 -15.57 10.25
N HIS A 109 -53.07 -15.02 9.39
CA HIS A 109 -54.46 -15.42 9.28
C HIS A 109 -54.59 -16.76 8.53
N MET A 110 -53.95 -16.92 7.37
CA MET A 110 -54.15 -18.12 6.54
C MET A 110 -53.56 -19.41 7.14
N MET A 111 -52.40 -19.34 7.79
CA MET A 111 -51.72 -20.52 8.34
C MET A 111 -52.04 -20.77 9.83
N TRP A 112 -52.22 -19.69 10.59
CA TRP A 112 -52.35 -19.77 12.06
C TRP A 112 -53.69 -19.26 12.57
N GLY A 113 -54.62 -18.85 11.68
CA GLY A 113 -55.96 -18.41 12.03
C GLY A 113 -56.02 -17.18 12.93
N TRP A 114 -55.04 -16.26 12.79
CA TRP A 114 -55.04 -15.02 13.58
C TRP A 114 -56.27 -14.19 13.29
N PRO A 115 -56.86 -13.52 14.31
CA PRO A 115 -58.14 -12.81 14.16
C PRO A 115 -58.00 -11.63 13.20
N LEU A 116 -58.96 -11.53 12.28
CA LEU A 116 -59.15 -10.36 11.41
C LEU A 116 -60.55 -9.75 11.69
N PRO A 117 -60.78 -8.47 11.33
CA PRO A 117 -62.10 -7.87 11.37
C PRO A 117 -63.10 -8.70 10.56
N ALA A 118 -64.35 -8.87 11.06
CA ALA A 118 -65.37 -9.72 10.50
C ALA A 118 -65.68 -9.53 9.00
N TRP A 119 -65.40 -8.37 8.45
CA TRP A 119 -65.59 -8.04 7.03
C TRP A 119 -64.57 -8.75 6.09
N PHE A 120 -63.52 -9.35 6.64
CA PHE A 120 -62.61 -10.22 5.90
C PHE A 120 -63.02 -11.69 5.92
N ASP A 121 -63.95 -12.09 6.78
CA ASP A 121 -64.41 -13.47 6.89
C ASP A 121 -65.06 -13.92 5.59
N GLY A 122 -64.47 -14.88 4.89
CA GLY A 122 -64.91 -15.35 3.58
C GLY A 122 -64.73 -14.40 2.41
N ASN A 123 -64.17 -13.19 2.66
CA ASN A 123 -63.93 -12.19 1.62
C ASN A 123 -62.48 -12.26 1.14
N HIS A 124 -62.19 -13.27 0.32
CA HIS A 124 -60.84 -13.54 -0.21
C HIS A 124 -60.35 -12.41 -1.15
N ILE A 125 -61.26 -11.69 -1.84
CA ILE A 125 -60.90 -10.56 -2.69
C ILE A 125 -60.34 -9.39 -1.82
N ALA A 126 -61.03 -9.05 -0.73
CA ALA A 126 -60.55 -7.99 0.17
C ALA A 126 -59.19 -8.29 0.74
N MET A 127 -58.91 -9.55 1.07
CA MET A 127 -57.59 -10.02 1.52
C MET A 127 -56.54 -9.81 0.42
N GLY A 128 -56.81 -10.24 -0.81
CA GLY A 128 -55.86 -10.07 -1.92
C GLY A 128 -55.64 -8.58 -2.26
N LEU A 129 -56.64 -7.74 -2.21
CA LEU A 129 -56.53 -6.28 -2.41
C LEU A 129 -55.67 -5.65 -1.31
N THR A 130 -55.88 -6.05 -0.05
CA THR A 130 -55.08 -5.53 1.08
C THR A 130 -53.59 -5.90 0.91
N GLN A 131 -53.30 -7.15 0.55
CA GLN A 131 -51.92 -7.62 0.27
C GLN A 131 -51.34 -6.84 -0.91
N MET A 132 -52.07 -6.62 -1.99
CA MET A 132 -51.62 -5.84 -3.15
C MET A 132 -51.27 -4.40 -2.76
N LEU A 133 -52.13 -3.70 -2.00
CA LEU A 133 -51.91 -2.31 -1.58
C LEU A 133 -50.68 -2.19 -0.68
N LEU A 134 -50.50 -3.09 0.30
CA LEU A 134 -49.35 -3.10 1.17
C LEU A 134 -48.06 -3.37 0.39
N THR A 135 -48.09 -4.26 -0.59
CA THR A 135 -46.97 -4.55 -1.48
C THR A 135 -46.60 -3.34 -2.33
N ILE A 136 -47.60 -2.61 -2.88
CA ILE A 136 -47.35 -1.37 -3.62
C ILE A 136 -46.64 -0.34 -2.76
N ILE A 137 -47.07 -0.17 -1.50
CA ILE A 137 -46.38 0.77 -0.58
C ILE A 137 -44.90 0.37 -0.40
N ILE A 138 -44.60 -0.91 -0.19
CA ILE A 138 -43.22 -1.41 -0.03
C ILE A 138 -42.44 -1.20 -1.34
N MET A 139 -43.02 -1.44 -2.51
CA MET A 139 -42.43 -1.19 -3.82
C MET A 139 -42.09 0.29 -4.01
N VAL A 140 -42.99 1.21 -3.63
CA VAL A 140 -42.77 2.67 -3.70
C VAL A 140 -41.65 3.10 -2.76
N ILE A 141 -41.63 2.61 -1.53
CA ILE A 141 -40.51 2.87 -0.58
C ILE A 141 -39.16 2.43 -1.17
N ASN A 142 -39.18 1.34 -1.94
CA ASN A 142 -37.99 0.72 -2.54
C ASN A 142 -37.86 0.99 -4.05
N GLN A 143 -38.51 2.02 -4.61
CA GLN A 143 -38.53 2.36 -6.03
C GLN A 143 -37.17 2.48 -6.70
N ARG A 144 -36.11 2.79 -5.93
CA ARG A 144 -34.75 2.92 -6.44
C ARG A 144 -34.27 1.64 -7.13
N PHE A 145 -34.66 0.44 -6.64
CA PHE A 145 -34.29 -0.84 -7.27
C PHE A 145 -34.90 -0.98 -8.66
N PHE A 146 -36.14 -0.54 -8.84
CA PHE A 146 -36.81 -0.60 -10.13
C PHE A 146 -36.22 0.40 -11.11
N ILE A 147 -36.01 1.65 -10.68
CA ILE A 147 -35.43 2.71 -11.53
C ILE A 147 -34.02 2.31 -11.98
N SER A 148 -33.16 1.90 -11.05
CA SER A 148 -31.80 1.47 -11.37
C SER A 148 -31.79 0.20 -12.22
N GLY A 149 -32.56 -0.80 -11.83
CA GLY A 149 -32.61 -2.11 -12.48
C GLY A 149 -33.12 -2.06 -13.93
N PHE A 150 -34.25 -1.39 -14.19
CA PHE A 150 -34.80 -1.27 -15.54
C PHE A 150 -33.96 -0.32 -16.42
N LYS A 151 -33.38 0.74 -15.85
CA LYS A 151 -32.44 1.60 -16.56
C LYS A 151 -31.20 0.81 -17.02
N ALA A 152 -30.65 -0.04 -16.17
CA ALA A 152 -29.49 -0.89 -16.49
C ALA A 152 -29.88 -1.93 -17.58
N LEU A 153 -31.03 -2.52 -17.49
CA LEU A 153 -31.57 -3.47 -18.49
C LEU A 153 -31.72 -2.81 -19.86
N TRP A 154 -32.32 -1.61 -19.92
CA TRP A 154 -32.50 -0.84 -21.14
C TRP A 154 -31.17 -0.54 -21.85
N HIS A 155 -30.16 -0.23 -21.07
CA HIS A 155 -28.78 0.00 -21.58
C HIS A 155 -28.00 -1.30 -21.86
N ARG A 156 -28.62 -2.48 -21.90
CA ARG A 156 -28.02 -3.80 -22.13
C ARG A 156 -26.83 -4.12 -21.16
N SER A 157 -26.94 -3.62 -19.95
CA SER A 157 -25.94 -3.83 -18.90
C SER A 157 -26.64 -4.18 -17.59
N PRO A 158 -27.34 -5.33 -17.54
CA PRO A 158 -28.10 -5.71 -16.37
C PRO A 158 -27.19 -5.84 -15.15
N ASN A 159 -27.66 -5.32 -14.02
CA ASN A 159 -26.96 -5.31 -12.74
C ASN A 159 -27.77 -6.07 -11.68
N MET A 160 -27.30 -6.04 -10.43
CA MET A 160 -27.98 -6.67 -9.31
C MET A 160 -29.41 -6.13 -9.13
N ASP A 161 -29.61 -4.82 -9.23
CA ASP A 161 -30.95 -4.21 -9.09
C ASP A 161 -31.92 -4.70 -10.18
N THR A 162 -31.38 -5.09 -11.36
CA THR A 162 -32.17 -5.72 -12.45
C THR A 162 -32.76 -7.05 -12.01
N LEU A 163 -32.01 -7.93 -11.36
CA LEU A 163 -32.48 -9.23 -10.89
C LEU A 163 -33.59 -9.06 -9.86
N VAL A 164 -33.40 -8.13 -8.93
CA VAL A 164 -34.40 -7.76 -7.91
C VAL A 164 -35.66 -7.19 -8.51
N ALA A 165 -35.49 -6.23 -9.43
CA ALA A 165 -36.62 -5.58 -10.10
C ALA A 165 -37.44 -6.58 -10.94
N LEU A 166 -36.79 -7.46 -11.70
CA LEU A 166 -37.46 -8.51 -12.47
C LEU A 166 -38.22 -9.49 -11.57
N GLY A 167 -37.56 -9.99 -10.48
CA GLY A 167 -38.18 -10.94 -9.56
C GLY A 167 -39.42 -10.33 -8.84
N ALA A 168 -39.27 -9.11 -8.28
CA ALA A 168 -40.34 -8.45 -7.57
C ALA A 168 -41.49 -8.05 -8.51
N THR A 169 -41.18 -7.56 -9.73
CA THR A 169 -42.18 -7.20 -10.73
C THR A 169 -42.96 -8.44 -11.23
N ALA A 170 -42.27 -9.53 -11.54
CA ALA A 170 -42.89 -10.78 -11.97
C ALA A 170 -43.85 -11.34 -10.89
N SER A 171 -43.41 -11.35 -9.63
CA SER A 171 -44.21 -11.77 -8.48
C SER A 171 -45.46 -10.90 -8.34
N PHE A 172 -45.30 -9.58 -8.43
CA PHE A 172 -46.41 -8.62 -8.32
C PHE A 172 -47.42 -8.75 -9.48
N LEU A 173 -46.91 -8.78 -10.72
CA LEU A 173 -47.78 -8.89 -11.91
C LEU A 173 -48.59 -10.20 -11.93
N TYR A 174 -47.90 -11.33 -11.60
CA TYR A 174 -48.59 -12.61 -11.56
C TYR A 174 -49.66 -12.67 -10.45
N SER A 175 -49.37 -12.16 -9.26
CA SER A 175 -50.33 -12.10 -8.18
C SER A 175 -51.52 -11.17 -8.53
N THR A 176 -51.27 -10.10 -9.26
CA THR A 176 -52.33 -9.22 -9.77
C THR A 176 -53.20 -9.98 -10.76
N TYR A 177 -52.60 -10.74 -11.71
CA TYR A 177 -53.35 -11.61 -12.61
C TYR A 177 -54.21 -12.64 -11.83
N ALA A 178 -53.60 -13.33 -10.85
CA ALA A 178 -54.30 -14.31 -10.01
C ALA A 178 -55.48 -13.66 -9.23
N LEU A 179 -55.29 -12.42 -8.75
CA LEU A 179 -56.36 -11.68 -8.08
C LEU A 179 -57.55 -11.38 -9.04
N PHE A 180 -57.25 -10.95 -10.26
CA PHE A 180 -58.29 -10.74 -11.28
C PHE A 180 -58.98 -12.05 -11.69
N ALA A 181 -58.23 -13.14 -11.89
CA ALA A 181 -58.82 -14.45 -12.19
C ALA A 181 -59.64 -15.00 -11.00
N MET A 182 -59.26 -14.67 -9.78
CA MET A 182 -60.03 -15.02 -8.56
C MET A 182 -61.34 -14.27 -8.51
N THR A 183 -61.41 -12.99 -8.97
CA THR A 183 -62.68 -12.25 -9.03
C THR A 183 -63.66 -12.87 -10.03
N ASP A 184 -63.17 -13.33 -11.18
CA ASP A 184 -63.96 -14.04 -12.18
C ASP A 184 -64.46 -15.38 -11.64
N ALA A 185 -63.60 -16.18 -11.00
CA ALA A 185 -63.97 -17.44 -10.38
C ALA A 185 -65.07 -17.25 -9.30
N GLN A 186 -64.98 -16.17 -8.52
CA GLN A 186 -65.99 -15.87 -7.48
C GLN A 186 -67.37 -15.49 -8.10
N LEU A 187 -67.35 -14.74 -9.18
CA LEU A 187 -68.58 -14.40 -9.93
C LEU A 187 -69.30 -15.65 -10.44
N HIS A 188 -68.57 -16.66 -10.85
CA HIS A 188 -69.10 -17.94 -11.32
C HIS A 188 -69.31 -18.97 -10.19
N GLY A 189 -69.19 -18.61 -8.93
CA GLY A 189 -69.45 -19.47 -7.78
C GLY A 189 -68.45 -20.63 -7.62
N ASN A 190 -67.27 -20.61 -8.29
CA ASN A 190 -66.27 -21.66 -8.26
C ASN A 190 -65.29 -21.46 -7.09
N MET A 191 -65.71 -21.80 -5.87
CA MET A 191 -64.94 -21.62 -4.66
C MET A 191 -63.62 -22.40 -4.66
N ASN A 192 -63.55 -23.56 -5.34
CA ASN A 192 -62.30 -24.32 -5.44
C ASN A 192 -61.23 -23.56 -6.25
N ALA A 193 -61.65 -22.91 -7.33
CA ALA A 193 -60.77 -22.05 -8.13
C ALA A 193 -60.34 -20.78 -7.34
N VAL A 194 -61.26 -20.17 -6.56
CA VAL A 194 -60.96 -19.04 -5.68
C VAL A 194 -59.86 -19.40 -4.70
N MET A 195 -59.97 -20.52 -4.02
CA MET A 195 -58.97 -21.01 -3.08
C MET A 195 -57.64 -21.33 -3.79
N GLY A 196 -57.68 -21.92 -4.98
CA GLY A 196 -56.50 -22.18 -5.81
C GLY A 196 -55.70 -20.91 -6.11
N TYR A 197 -56.36 -19.87 -6.63
CA TYR A 197 -55.69 -18.57 -6.92
C TYR A 197 -55.20 -17.87 -5.67
N MET A 198 -55.87 -18.04 -4.52
CA MET A 198 -55.43 -17.44 -3.26
C MET A 198 -54.09 -18.01 -2.79
N HIS A 199 -53.86 -19.32 -3.01
CA HIS A 199 -52.61 -19.97 -2.74
C HIS A 199 -51.47 -19.59 -3.74
N GLU A 200 -51.84 -19.02 -4.87
CA GLU A 200 -50.87 -18.58 -5.91
C GLU A 200 -50.44 -17.10 -5.76
N PHE A 201 -50.80 -16.43 -4.66
CA PHE A 201 -50.35 -15.08 -4.41
C PHE A 201 -48.87 -15.05 -4.00
N TYR A 202 -48.06 -14.25 -4.69
CA TYR A 202 -46.64 -13.96 -4.40
C TYR A 202 -46.43 -12.50 -3.99
N PHE A 203 -47.49 -11.77 -3.55
CA PHE A 203 -47.38 -10.38 -3.05
C PHE A 203 -46.41 -10.29 -1.89
N GLU A 204 -46.48 -11.21 -0.93
CA GLU A 204 -45.56 -11.30 0.20
C GLU A 204 -44.13 -11.56 -0.26
N SER A 205 -43.92 -12.41 -1.28
CA SER A 205 -42.61 -12.71 -1.83
C SER A 205 -41.98 -11.47 -2.44
N ALA A 206 -42.73 -10.66 -3.22
CA ALA A 206 -42.27 -9.39 -3.78
C ALA A 206 -41.84 -8.42 -2.67
N ALA A 207 -42.66 -8.26 -1.64
CA ALA A 207 -42.41 -7.38 -0.51
C ALA A 207 -41.21 -7.84 0.33
N MET A 208 -41.12 -9.16 0.60
CA MET A 208 -40.05 -9.77 1.37
C MET A 208 -38.70 -9.66 0.66
N ILE A 209 -38.66 -9.94 -0.65
CA ILE A 209 -37.43 -9.78 -1.48
C ILE A 209 -36.88 -8.36 -1.33
N LEU A 210 -37.71 -7.33 -1.52
CA LEU A 210 -37.28 -5.93 -1.42
C LEU A 210 -36.81 -5.55 -0.02
N THR A 211 -37.51 -6.03 1.01
CA THR A 211 -37.15 -5.74 2.41
C THR A 211 -35.85 -6.42 2.81
N LEU A 212 -35.68 -7.73 2.53
CA LEU A 212 -34.47 -8.47 2.85
C LEU A 212 -33.24 -7.94 2.11
N ILE A 213 -33.40 -7.55 0.85
CA ILE A 213 -32.32 -6.90 0.08
C ILE A 213 -31.95 -5.55 0.71
N THR A 214 -32.95 -4.80 1.20
CA THR A 214 -32.69 -3.54 1.92
C THR A 214 -31.95 -3.78 3.24
N VAL A 215 -32.23 -4.91 3.96
CA VAL A 215 -31.42 -5.35 5.11
C VAL A 215 -29.98 -5.58 4.68
N GLY A 216 -29.77 -6.38 3.62
CA GLY A 216 -28.44 -6.66 3.08
C GLY A 216 -27.67 -5.38 2.74
N LYS A 217 -28.31 -4.44 2.04
CA LYS A 217 -27.74 -3.13 1.69
C LYS A 217 -27.43 -2.26 2.91
N MET A 218 -28.25 -2.28 3.93
CA MET A 218 -28.00 -1.55 5.19
C MET A 218 -26.80 -2.13 5.93
N LEU A 219 -26.70 -3.47 6.02
CA LEU A 219 -25.55 -4.13 6.63
C LEU A 219 -24.27 -3.86 5.82
N GLU A 220 -24.36 -3.85 4.50
CA GLU A 220 -23.26 -3.49 3.60
C GLU A 220 -22.78 -2.06 3.86
N ALA A 221 -23.69 -1.06 3.87
CA ALA A 221 -23.37 0.35 4.12
C ALA A 221 -22.72 0.56 5.50
N ARG A 222 -23.32 -0.04 6.55
CA ARG A 222 -22.76 0.02 7.91
C ARG A 222 -21.36 -0.59 8.00
N SER A 223 -21.13 -1.66 7.27
CA SER A 223 -19.85 -2.36 7.26
C SER A 223 -18.78 -1.58 6.51
N LYS A 224 -19.15 -0.95 5.39
CA LYS A 224 -18.31 0.01 4.67
C LYS A 224 -17.88 1.16 5.58
N GLY A 225 -18.80 1.73 6.35
CA GLY A 225 -18.49 2.76 7.36
C GLY A 225 -17.43 2.32 8.38
N LYS A 226 -17.52 1.06 8.88
CA LYS A 226 -16.51 0.52 9.81
C LYS A 226 -15.13 0.29 9.18
N THR A 227 -15.06 0.01 7.89
CA THR A 227 -13.77 -0.20 7.21
C THR A 227 -13.01 1.12 7.00
N THR A 228 -13.71 2.25 6.96
CA THR A 228 -13.11 3.60 6.90
C THR A 228 -12.72 4.17 8.27
N ASP A 229 -13.08 3.51 9.37
CA ASP A 229 -12.82 4.01 10.73
C ASP A 229 -11.32 4.16 11.04
N ALA A 230 -10.47 3.31 10.45
CA ALA A 230 -9.01 3.42 10.58
C ALA A 230 -8.50 4.74 9.98
N LEU A 231 -8.99 5.09 8.79
CA LEU A 231 -8.65 6.36 8.13
C LEU A 231 -9.18 7.57 8.92
N LYS A 232 -10.43 7.50 9.38
CA LYS A 232 -11.03 8.54 10.23
C LYS A 232 -10.26 8.73 11.53
N SER A 233 -9.76 7.65 12.13
CA SER A 233 -8.96 7.76 13.35
C SER A 233 -7.64 8.46 13.12
N LEU A 234 -6.96 8.23 11.99
CA LEU A 234 -5.76 8.97 11.60
C LEU A 234 -6.04 10.46 11.37
N MET A 235 -7.12 10.78 10.66
CA MET A 235 -7.53 12.18 10.42
C MET A 235 -7.86 12.94 11.70
N LYS A 236 -8.45 12.28 12.70
CA LYS A 236 -8.76 12.89 14.01
C LYS A 236 -7.54 13.18 14.86
N LEU A 237 -6.36 12.65 14.53
CA LEU A 237 -5.11 12.95 15.25
C LEU A 237 -4.59 14.35 14.93
N ALA A 238 -4.93 14.92 13.77
CA ALA A 238 -4.51 16.26 13.41
C ALA A 238 -5.13 17.31 14.35
N PRO A 239 -4.32 18.12 15.04
CA PRO A 239 -4.82 19.23 15.85
C PRO A 239 -5.46 20.28 14.93
N LYS A 240 -6.50 20.96 15.42
CA LYS A 240 -7.19 21.99 14.64
C LYS A 240 -6.54 23.36 14.73
N THR A 241 -5.69 23.58 15.73
CA THR A 241 -5.03 24.87 16.01
C THR A 241 -3.56 24.67 16.36
N ALA A 242 -2.75 25.67 16.06
CA ALA A 242 -1.33 25.75 16.41
C ALA A 242 -1.05 27.00 17.25
N ASN A 243 -0.17 26.89 18.24
CA ASN A 243 0.33 28.01 19.06
C ASN A 243 1.61 28.55 18.40
N VAL A 244 1.51 29.59 17.59
CA VAL A 244 2.61 30.21 16.84
C VAL A 244 3.12 31.46 17.52
N LEU A 245 4.43 31.69 17.48
CA LEU A 245 5.07 32.93 17.95
C LEU A 245 5.25 33.90 16.77
N ARG A 246 4.46 34.94 16.69
CA ARG A 246 4.59 36.01 15.71
C ARG A 246 4.88 37.33 16.40
N GLY A 247 5.98 38.01 16.05
CA GLY A 247 6.38 39.25 16.67
C GLY A 247 6.66 39.14 18.16
N GLY A 248 7.09 37.97 18.66
CA GLY A 248 7.35 37.73 20.10
C GLY A 248 6.11 37.43 20.93
N GLN A 249 4.90 37.48 20.35
CA GLN A 249 3.65 37.15 21.04
C GLN A 249 3.13 35.78 20.58
N LYS A 250 2.57 35.05 21.54
CA LYS A 250 1.93 33.74 21.26
C LYS A 250 0.52 33.98 20.74
N VAL A 251 0.26 33.50 19.53
CA VAL A 251 -1.03 33.58 18.84
C VAL A 251 -1.50 32.17 18.53
N SER A 252 -2.73 31.81 18.89
CA SER A 252 -3.35 30.55 18.47
C SER A 252 -4.01 30.75 17.11
N LEU A 253 -3.54 30.02 16.14
CA LEU A 253 -4.02 30.09 14.75
C LEU A 253 -4.64 28.75 14.31
N PRO A 254 -5.65 28.76 13.43
CA PRO A 254 -6.04 27.55 12.70
C PRO A 254 -4.84 26.97 11.95
N ILE A 255 -4.78 25.63 11.87
CA ILE A 255 -3.61 24.94 11.30
C ILE A 255 -3.36 25.32 9.84
N GLU A 256 -4.42 25.64 9.10
CA GLU A 256 -4.37 26.05 7.69
C GLU A 256 -3.67 27.41 7.48
N GLN A 257 -3.50 28.19 8.55
CA GLN A 257 -2.85 29.52 8.51
C GLN A 257 -1.39 29.48 8.94
N VAL A 258 -0.89 28.31 9.35
CA VAL A 258 0.52 28.11 9.69
C VAL A 258 1.33 28.07 8.41
N GLN A 259 2.44 28.80 8.38
CA GLN A 259 3.34 28.87 7.22
C GLN A 259 4.68 28.21 7.53
N LYS A 260 5.36 27.76 6.48
CA LYS A 260 6.74 27.25 6.60
C LYS A 260 7.65 28.35 7.16
N GLY A 261 8.44 28.02 8.17
CA GLY A 261 9.29 28.96 8.91
C GLY A 261 8.60 29.61 10.13
N ASP A 262 7.29 29.43 10.34
CA ASP A 262 6.64 29.86 11.58
C ASP A 262 7.24 29.09 12.77
N VAL A 263 7.49 29.82 13.87
CA VAL A 263 7.94 29.18 15.10
C VAL A 263 6.74 28.86 15.98
N PHE A 264 6.55 27.60 16.30
CA PHE A 264 5.45 27.14 17.15
C PHE A 264 5.95 26.51 18.45
N VAL A 265 5.07 26.47 19.42
CA VAL A 265 5.37 26.01 20.78
C VAL A 265 4.43 24.89 21.15
N VAL A 266 5.00 23.80 21.70
CA VAL A 266 4.25 22.62 22.14
C VAL A 266 4.55 22.34 23.62
N ARG A 267 3.50 22.33 24.43
CA ARG A 267 3.57 22.03 25.86
C ARG A 267 3.40 20.53 26.12
N PRO A 268 3.76 20.05 27.32
CA PRO A 268 3.42 18.69 27.72
C PRO A 268 1.92 18.40 27.58
N GLY A 269 1.60 17.25 26.94
CA GLY A 269 0.24 16.82 26.65
C GLY A 269 -0.37 17.40 25.37
N GLU A 270 0.27 18.39 24.73
CA GLU A 270 -0.21 18.93 23.44
C GLU A 270 0.29 18.09 22.25
N SER A 271 -0.55 17.99 21.21
CA SER A 271 -0.15 17.40 19.92
C SER A 271 0.65 18.40 19.09
N ILE A 272 1.67 17.91 18.40
CA ILE A 272 2.49 18.71 17.48
C ILE A 272 1.64 19.07 16.25
N PRO A 273 1.50 20.39 15.92
CA PRO A 273 0.54 20.83 14.92
C PRO A 273 0.96 20.56 13.47
N VAL A 274 2.22 20.75 13.16
CA VAL A 274 2.83 20.59 11.82
C VAL A 274 4.21 19.96 11.94
N ASP A 275 4.76 19.45 10.86
CA ASP A 275 6.14 18.94 10.89
C ASP A 275 7.11 20.09 11.11
N GLY A 276 8.09 19.87 11.97
CA GLY A 276 9.02 20.91 12.35
C GLY A 276 10.38 20.40 12.81
N ARG A 277 11.28 21.32 13.04
CA ARG A 277 12.58 21.08 13.64
C ARG A 277 12.64 21.76 15.01
N VAL A 278 13.10 21.05 16.03
CA VAL A 278 13.26 21.60 17.37
C VAL A 278 14.37 22.67 17.37
N LEU A 279 14.03 23.88 17.73
CA LEU A 279 14.97 24.99 17.91
C LEU A 279 15.53 25.03 19.34
N ASP A 280 14.66 24.72 20.33
CA ASP A 280 15.01 24.81 21.75
C ASP A 280 14.07 23.91 22.58
N GLY A 281 14.62 23.37 23.66
CA GLY A 281 13.90 22.46 24.56
C GLY A 281 14.30 20.99 24.35
N THR A 282 13.93 20.17 25.33
CA THR A 282 14.08 18.71 25.30
C THR A 282 12.81 18.06 25.81
N SER A 283 12.35 17.01 25.16
CA SER A 283 11.16 16.28 25.59
C SER A 283 11.10 14.87 25.01
N ALA A 284 10.41 13.99 25.70
CA ALA A 284 9.97 12.71 25.15
C ALA A 284 8.67 12.92 24.33
N VAL A 285 8.68 12.53 23.06
CA VAL A 285 7.56 12.64 22.14
C VAL A 285 7.01 11.26 21.83
N ASN A 286 5.70 11.08 22.03
CA ASN A 286 5.02 9.84 21.63
C ASN A 286 4.64 9.89 20.15
N GLU A 287 5.32 9.08 19.36
CA GLU A 287 5.11 8.95 17.91
C GLU A 287 4.23 7.77 17.53
N SER A 288 3.64 7.06 18.51
CA SER A 288 2.86 5.82 18.29
C SER A 288 1.70 5.96 17.31
N ALA A 289 1.18 7.15 17.15
CA ALA A 289 0.11 7.47 16.21
C ALA A 289 0.53 7.29 14.73
N LEU A 290 1.81 7.51 14.42
CA LEU A 290 2.40 7.43 13.08
C LEU A 290 3.22 6.15 12.88
N THR A 291 3.99 5.78 13.90
CA THR A 291 4.95 4.66 13.82
C THR A 291 4.39 3.35 14.37
N GLY A 292 3.34 3.42 15.19
CA GLY A 292 2.81 2.28 15.93
C GLY A 292 3.66 1.87 17.15
N GLU A 293 4.73 2.63 17.47
CA GLU A 293 5.61 2.33 18.60
C GLU A 293 5.14 3.01 19.86
N SER A 294 5.00 2.25 20.96
CA SER A 294 4.50 2.78 22.22
C SER A 294 5.58 3.48 23.07
N VAL A 295 6.86 3.29 22.73
CA VAL A 295 7.97 3.90 23.47
C VAL A 295 8.18 5.32 22.96
N PRO A 296 8.11 6.34 23.84
CA PRO A 296 8.38 7.72 23.45
C PRO A 296 9.83 7.91 22.99
N VAL A 297 10.03 8.80 22.05
CA VAL A 297 11.34 9.15 21.48
C VAL A 297 11.80 10.47 22.08
N ASP A 298 13.01 10.51 22.64
CA ASP A 298 13.60 11.74 23.14
C ASP A 298 13.97 12.67 21.98
N LYS A 299 13.56 13.92 22.07
CA LYS A 299 13.85 14.98 21.10
C LYS A 299 14.59 16.13 21.77
N ALA A 300 15.62 16.62 21.09
CA ALA A 300 16.45 17.74 21.49
C ALA A 300 16.57 18.77 20.37
N ALA A 301 17.24 19.89 20.64
CA ALA A 301 17.48 20.92 19.63
C ALA A 301 18.21 20.35 18.40
N GLY A 302 17.64 20.56 17.21
CA GLY A 302 18.10 20.04 15.93
C GLY A 302 17.31 18.85 15.42
N ASP A 303 16.53 18.14 16.26
CA ASP A 303 15.75 16.97 15.86
C ASP A 303 14.47 17.36 15.13
N ASN A 304 14.01 16.45 14.26
CA ASN A 304 12.73 16.60 13.59
C ASN A 304 11.58 16.07 14.45
N VAL A 305 10.43 16.74 14.33
CA VAL A 305 9.16 16.37 14.96
C VAL A 305 8.07 16.32 13.89
N SER A 306 7.15 15.37 14.02
CA SER A 306 6.09 15.14 13.05
C SER A 306 4.72 15.58 13.58
N ALA A 307 3.88 16.07 12.68
CA ALA A 307 2.49 16.43 12.99
C ALA A 307 1.72 15.27 13.62
N ALA A 308 0.78 15.59 14.53
CA ALA A 308 -0.07 14.65 15.26
C ALA A 308 0.63 13.73 16.28
N THR A 309 1.93 13.84 16.48
CA THR A 309 2.64 13.22 17.61
C THR A 309 2.40 14.01 18.89
N VAL A 310 2.51 13.37 20.06
CA VAL A 310 2.15 13.99 21.34
C VAL A 310 3.39 14.25 22.19
N ASN A 311 3.59 15.49 22.54
CA ASN A 311 4.64 15.91 23.47
C ASN A 311 4.29 15.47 24.89
N GLN A 312 5.18 14.70 25.59
CA GLN A 312 4.85 14.11 26.88
C GLN A 312 5.38 14.87 28.09
N SER A 313 6.62 15.35 28.08
CA SER A 313 7.29 15.76 29.30
C SER A 313 7.80 17.20 29.31
N GLY A 314 8.53 17.60 28.29
CA GLY A 314 9.20 18.89 28.22
C GLY A 314 8.45 19.92 27.40
N PHE A 315 9.03 21.12 27.33
CA PHE A 315 8.57 22.18 26.47
C PHE A 315 9.42 22.18 25.19
N LEU A 316 8.77 22.26 24.03
CA LEU A 316 9.44 22.30 22.75
C LEU A 316 9.09 23.60 22.02
N ARG A 317 10.11 24.24 21.47
CA ARG A 317 9.99 25.34 20.52
C ARG A 317 10.52 24.86 19.16
N CYS A 318 9.66 24.81 18.16
CA CYS A 318 9.97 24.22 16.87
C CYS A 318 9.71 25.21 15.75
N GLU A 319 10.47 25.11 14.68
CA GLU A 319 10.25 25.80 13.40
C GLU A 319 9.50 24.89 12.44
N ALA A 320 8.45 25.39 11.80
CA ALA A 320 7.65 24.63 10.84
C ALA A 320 8.45 24.37 9.54
N THR A 321 8.66 23.10 9.21
CA THR A 321 9.39 22.67 8.02
C THR A 321 8.46 22.28 6.89
N ARG A 322 7.31 21.62 7.23
CA ARG A 322 6.26 21.21 6.30
C ARG A 322 4.90 21.56 6.88
N VAL A 323 4.00 22.08 6.06
CA VAL A 323 2.68 22.56 6.48
C VAL A 323 1.59 22.10 5.52
N GLY A 324 0.34 22.04 5.98
CA GLY A 324 -0.81 21.68 5.15
C GLY A 324 -0.72 20.28 4.55
N GLU A 325 -0.83 20.18 3.24
CA GLU A 325 -0.81 18.89 2.51
C GLU A 325 0.57 18.21 2.50
N ASP A 326 1.64 18.96 2.75
CA ASP A 326 3.01 18.46 2.74
C ASP A 326 3.43 17.82 4.07
N THR A 327 2.60 17.90 5.12
CA THR A 327 2.91 17.25 6.40
C THR A 327 2.94 15.73 6.25
N THR A 328 3.80 15.08 7.04
CA THR A 328 3.92 13.60 7.07
C THR A 328 2.58 12.92 7.28
N LEU A 329 1.74 13.43 8.19
CA LEU A 329 0.40 12.91 8.41
C LEU A 329 -0.49 13.04 7.17
N SER A 330 -0.48 14.19 6.49
CA SER A 330 -1.27 14.42 5.27
C SER A 330 -0.84 13.47 4.15
N GLN A 331 0.47 13.25 3.99
CA GLN A 331 1.01 12.28 3.03
C GLN A 331 0.58 10.84 3.34
N ILE A 332 0.58 10.43 4.61
CA ILE A 332 0.08 9.12 5.06
C ILE A 332 -1.41 8.98 4.70
N ILE A 333 -2.23 9.96 5.05
CA ILE A 333 -3.68 9.96 4.76
C ILE A 333 -3.90 9.85 3.24
N ARG A 334 -3.15 10.61 2.45
CA ARG A 334 -3.21 10.57 0.99
C ARG A 334 -2.84 9.20 0.44
N MET A 335 -1.72 8.61 0.86
CA MET A 335 -1.30 7.27 0.42
C MET A 335 -2.35 6.21 0.72
N VAL A 336 -2.92 6.21 1.94
CA VAL A 336 -3.97 5.24 2.31
C VAL A 336 -5.26 5.48 1.52
N SER A 337 -5.61 6.74 1.23
CA SER A 337 -6.77 7.10 0.40
C SER A 337 -6.56 6.67 -1.05
N ASP A 338 -5.37 6.89 -1.61
CA ASP A 338 -5.02 6.50 -2.98
C ASP A 338 -5.01 4.97 -3.13
N ALA A 339 -4.47 4.26 -2.15
CA ALA A 339 -4.53 2.80 -2.12
C ALA A 339 -5.98 2.27 -2.11
N ALA A 340 -6.88 2.94 -1.37
CA ALA A 340 -8.31 2.60 -1.34
C ALA A 340 -9.03 2.92 -2.65
N ALA A 341 -8.53 3.89 -3.44
CA ALA A 341 -9.10 4.27 -4.73
C ALA A 341 -8.63 3.39 -5.89
N THR A 342 -7.51 2.66 -5.73
CA THR A 342 -6.95 1.76 -6.74
C THR A 342 -7.58 0.37 -6.65
N LYS A 343 -7.50 -0.41 -7.73
CA LYS A 343 -7.97 -1.81 -7.78
C LYS A 343 -6.80 -2.78 -7.92
N ALA A 344 -6.79 -3.76 -7.06
CA ALA A 344 -5.90 -4.91 -7.18
C ALA A 344 -6.22 -5.75 -8.45
N PRO A 345 -5.24 -6.43 -9.05
CA PRO A 345 -5.47 -7.33 -10.18
C PRO A 345 -6.57 -8.36 -9.94
N ILE A 346 -6.62 -8.96 -8.75
CA ILE A 346 -7.65 -9.94 -8.38
C ILE A 346 -9.07 -9.32 -8.39
N ALA A 347 -9.22 -8.05 -8.05
CA ALA A 347 -10.50 -7.34 -8.09
C ALA A 347 -10.98 -7.16 -9.53
N LYS A 348 -10.09 -6.88 -10.48
CA LYS A 348 -10.43 -6.75 -11.91
C LYS A 348 -10.98 -8.07 -12.47
N VAL A 349 -10.42 -9.21 -12.05
CA VAL A 349 -10.92 -10.54 -12.43
C VAL A 349 -12.32 -10.77 -11.86
N ALA A 350 -12.55 -10.46 -10.58
CA ALA A 350 -13.86 -10.59 -9.94
C ALA A 350 -14.93 -9.72 -10.61
N ASP A 351 -14.59 -8.49 -11.00
CA ASP A 351 -15.48 -7.58 -11.71
C ASP A 351 -15.85 -8.11 -13.11
N LYS A 352 -14.90 -8.68 -13.85
CA LYS A 352 -15.14 -9.30 -15.15
C LYS A 352 -16.09 -10.50 -15.04
N VAL A 353 -15.90 -11.34 -14.04
CA VAL A 353 -16.80 -12.47 -13.73
C VAL A 353 -18.21 -11.96 -13.40
N SER A 354 -18.32 -10.93 -12.56
CA SER A 354 -19.61 -10.29 -12.21
C SER A 354 -20.37 -9.77 -13.43
N GLY A 355 -19.68 -9.21 -14.41
CA GLY A 355 -20.29 -8.66 -15.63
C GLY A 355 -20.96 -9.72 -16.52
N VAL A 356 -20.38 -10.95 -16.53
CA VAL A 356 -20.95 -12.09 -17.29
C VAL A 356 -21.99 -12.83 -16.47
N PHE A 357 -21.89 -12.84 -15.17
CA PHE A 357 -22.71 -13.63 -14.27
C PHE A 357 -24.21 -13.27 -14.35
N VAL A 358 -24.56 -11.98 -14.34
CA VAL A 358 -25.97 -11.54 -14.34
C VAL A 358 -26.71 -11.95 -15.61
N PRO A 359 -26.20 -11.75 -16.83
CA PRO A 359 -26.83 -12.29 -18.05
C PRO A 359 -27.01 -13.81 -18.03
N VAL A 360 -26.02 -14.55 -17.55
CA VAL A 360 -26.08 -16.01 -17.44
C VAL A 360 -27.21 -16.45 -16.50
N VAL A 361 -27.33 -15.80 -15.36
CA VAL A 361 -28.38 -16.08 -14.37
C VAL A 361 -29.77 -15.82 -14.97
N ILE A 362 -29.98 -14.71 -15.69
CA ILE A 362 -31.25 -14.43 -16.36
C ILE A 362 -31.58 -15.55 -17.36
N SER A 363 -30.58 -16.02 -18.11
CA SER A 363 -30.75 -17.14 -19.05
C SER A 363 -31.13 -18.45 -18.32
N ILE A 364 -30.46 -18.75 -17.20
CA ILE A 364 -30.79 -19.92 -16.37
C ILE A 364 -32.23 -19.83 -15.83
N ALA A 365 -32.65 -18.66 -15.36
CA ALA A 365 -34.03 -18.45 -14.87
C ALA A 365 -35.07 -18.69 -15.96
N VAL A 366 -34.84 -18.17 -17.17
CA VAL A 366 -35.72 -18.39 -18.32
C VAL A 366 -35.75 -19.86 -18.71
N VAL A 367 -34.59 -20.53 -18.81
CA VAL A 367 -34.50 -21.97 -19.11
C VAL A 367 -35.22 -22.79 -18.03
N THR A 368 -35.02 -22.44 -16.74
CA THR A 368 -35.73 -23.11 -15.63
C THR A 368 -37.25 -23.01 -15.80
N MET A 369 -37.77 -21.83 -16.11
CA MET A 369 -39.19 -21.63 -16.34
C MET A 369 -39.72 -22.50 -17.52
N ILE A 370 -39.01 -22.49 -18.65
CA ILE A 370 -39.38 -23.27 -19.81
C ILE A 370 -39.38 -24.77 -19.52
N VAL A 371 -38.33 -25.28 -18.87
CA VAL A 371 -38.23 -26.71 -18.52
C VAL A 371 -39.39 -27.16 -17.64
N TRP A 372 -39.74 -26.38 -16.60
CA TRP A 372 -40.85 -26.74 -15.70
C TRP A 372 -42.20 -26.68 -16.42
N LEU A 373 -42.43 -25.73 -17.34
CA LEU A 373 -43.62 -25.69 -18.18
C LEU A 373 -43.72 -26.91 -19.09
N LEU A 374 -42.59 -27.31 -19.70
CA LEU A 374 -42.54 -28.53 -20.54
C LEU A 374 -42.78 -29.82 -19.75
N LEU A 375 -42.42 -29.83 -18.46
CA LEU A 375 -42.70 -30.94 -17.52
C LEU A 375 -44.14 -30.91 -17.00
N GLY A 376 -45.00 -29.98 -17.47
CA GLY A 376 -46.39 -29.89 -17.10
C GLY A 376 -46.69 -29.22 -15.75
N ALA A 377 -45.72 -28.47 -15.19
CA ALA A 377 -45.94 -27.72 -13.97
C ALA A 377 -46.86 -26.52 -14.23
N PRO A 378 -47.75 -26.12 -13.26
CA PRO A 378 -48.49 -24.88 -13.34
C PRO A 378 -47.59 -23.68 -13.59
N PHE A 379 -48.12 -22.67 -14.32
CA PHE A 379 -47.32 -21.47 -14.66
C PHE A 379 -46.80 -20.75 -13.41
N GLY A 380 -47.60 -20.62 -12.35
CA GLY A 380 -47.19 -20.02 -11.07
C GLY A 380 -46.00 -20.73 -10.41
N ASP A 381 -46.03 -22.06 -10.43
CA ASP A 381 -44.90 -22.87 -9.90
C ASP A 381 -43.64 -22.70 -10.72
N ALA A 382 -43.73 -22.72 -12.06
CA ALA A 382 -42.57 -22.52 -12.95
C ALA A 382 -41.98 -21.11 -12.80
N LEU A 383 -42.86 -20.10 -12.68
CA LEU A 383 -42.47 -18.71 -12.44
C LEU A 383 -41.78 -18.53 -11.07
N SER A 384 -42.35 -19.13 -10.03
CA SER A 384 -41.77 -19.07 -8.66
C SER A 384 -40.32 -19.60 -8.64
N ARG A 385 -39.99 -20.67 -9.38
CA ARG A 385 -38.64 -21.20 -9.50
C ARG A 385 -37.70 -20.27 -10.27
N ALA A 386 -38.18 -19.68 -11.37
CA ALA A 386 -37.40 -18.68 -12.09
C ALA A 386 -37.08 -17.46 -11.22
N ILE A 387 -38.08 -16.98 -10.45
CA ILE A 387 -37.88 -15.91 -9.46
C ILE A 387 -36.88 -16.32 -8.39
N ALA A 388 -36.96 -17.54 -7.84
CA ALA A 388 -36.04 -18.04 -6.85
C ALA A 388 -34.60 -18.06 -7.39
N VAL A 389 -34.40 -18.49 -8.65
CA VAL A 389 -33.10 -18.45 -9.33
C VAL A 389 -32.59 -17.01 -9.45
N LEU A 390 -33.40 -16.06 -9.89
CA LEU A 390 -33.02 -14.64 -10.03
C LEU A 390 -32.57 -14.05 -8.69
N VAL A 391 -33.33 -14.34 -7.63
CA VAL A 391 -33.09 -13.74 -6.31
C VAL A 391 -31.87 -14.31 -5.62
N ILE A 392 -31.71 -15.65 -5.59
CA ILE A 392 -30.58 -16.28 -4.90
C ILE A 392 -29.23 -15.97 -5.57
N SER A 393 -29.25 -15.71 -6.86
CA SER A 393 -28.05 -15.51 -7.68
C SER A 393 -27.46 -14.11 -7.62
N CYS A 394 -27.88 -13.27 -6.69
CA CYS A 394 -27.32 -11.93 -6.59
C CYS A 394 -25.83 -11.95 -6.18
N PRO A 395 -24.90 -11.41 -6.99
CA PRO A 395 -23.46 -11.40 -6.67
C PRO A 395 -23.07 -10.26 -5.74
N CYS A 396 -23.91 -9.91 -4.75
CA CYS A 396 -23.70 -8.76 -3.86
C CYS A 396 -22.38 -8.85 -3.09
N ALA A 397 -22.10 -10.02 -2.52
CA ALA A 397 -20.89 -10.27 -1.73
C ALA A 397 -19.61 -10.24 -2.57
N LEU A 398 -19.69 -10.61 -3.86
CA LEU A 398 -18.54 -10.67 -4.76
C LEU A 398 -17.90 -9.28 -4.98
N GLY A 399 -18.74 -8.25 -5.17
CA GLY A 399 -18.28 -6.87 -5.35
C GLY A 399 -17.60 -6.27 -4.12
N LEU A 400 -17.80 -6.83 -2.93
CA LEU A 400 -17.22 -6.39 -1.67
C LEU A 400 -16.04 -7.24 -1.21
N ALA A 401 -15.92 -8.47 -1.70
CA ALA A 401 -14.97 -9.47 -1.22
C ALA A 401 -13.53 -8.95 -1.21
N THR A 402 -13.10 -8.28 -2.26
CA THR A 402 -11.75 -7.75 -2.42
C THR A 402 -11.58 -6.35 -1.82
N PRO A 403 -12.41 -5.34 -2.14
CA PRO A 403 -12.17 -3.97 -1.67
C PRO A 403 -12.20 -3.83 -0.14
N VAL A 404 -13.10 -4.54 0.53
CA VAL A 404 -13.20 -4.47 2.00
C VAL A 404 -11.97 -5.05 2.67
N ALA A 405 -11.48 -6.21 2.20
CA ALA A 405 -10.28 -6.84 2.76
C ALA A 405 -9.02 -5.97 2.54
N ILE A 406 -8.87 -5.37 1.35
CA ILE A 406 -7.75 -4.46 1.05
C ILE A 406 -7.81 -3.23 1.95
N MET A 407 -8.98 -2.61 2.12
CA MET A 407 -9.10 -1.42 2.96
C MET A 407 -8.79 -1.71 4.43
N VAL A 408 -9.28 -2.84 4.96
CA VAL A 408 -8.94 -3.26 6.32
C VAL A 408 -7.46 -3.57 6.43
N GLY A 409 -6.87 -4.30 5.45
CA GLY A 409 -5.45 -4.61 5.41
C GLY A 409 -4.58 -3.34 5.38
N ASN A 410 -4.88 -2.38 4.51
CA ASN A 410 -4.20 -1.08 4.48
C ASN A 410 -4.36 -0.32 5.80
N GLY A 411 -5.54 -0.33 6.39
CA GLY A 411 -5.79 0.31 7.68
C GLY A 411 -4.98 -0.30 8.82
N VAL A 412 -4.82 -1.63 8.83
CA VAL A 412 -3.96 -2.34 9.79
C VAL A 412 -2.49 -2.02 9.52
N GLY A 413 -2.06 -2.00 8.26
CA GLY A 413 -0.71 -1.59 7.87
C GLY A 413 -0.38 -0.19 8.34
N ALA A 414 -1.21 0.78 8.01
CA ALA A 414 -1.02 2.19 8.37
C ALA A 414 -0.89 2.42 9.88
N LYS A 415 -1.71 1.74 10.69
CA LYS A 415 -1.60 1.77 12.17
C LYS A 415 -0.28 1.22 12.72
N ASN A 416 0.42 0.43 11.93
CA ASN A 416 1.70 -0.17 12.29
C ASN A 416 2.89 0.43 11.51
N GLY A 417 2.70 1.59 10.88
CA GLY A 417 3.74 2.28 10.13
C GLY A 417 4.09 1.60 8.78
N ILE A 418 3.23 0.73 8.25
CA ILE A 418 3.41 0.05 6.95
C ILE A 418 2.38 0.62 5.97
N LEU A 419 2.84 1.34 4.95
CA LEU A 419 1.99 2.05 4.00
C LEU A 419 2.12 1.42 2.61
N PHE A 420 1.02 0.96 2.04
CA PHE A 420 0.96 0.49 0.65
C PHE A 420 0.40 1.61 -0.23
N LYS A 421 1.09 1.98 -1.30
CA LYS A 421 0.63 3.05 -2.20
C LYS A 421 -0.58 2.67 -3.02
N THR A 422 -0.70 1.40 -3.37
CA THR A 422 -1.80 0.90 -4.20
C THR A 422 -2.32 -0.45 -3.70
N ALA A 423 -3.53 -0.79 -4.09
CA ALA A 423 -4.07 -2.13 -3.84
C ALA A 423 -3.26 -3.22 -4.57
N ALA A 424 -2.65 -2.88 -5.71
CA ALA A 424 -1.77 -3.79 -6.43
C ALA A 424 -0.47 -4.04 -5.66
N SER A 425 0.14 -2.99 -5.09
CA SER A 425 1.34 -3.12 -4.26
C SER A 425 1.10 -4.04 -3.06
N LEU A 426 -0.07 -3.91 -2.40
CA LEU A 426 -0.45 -4.84 -1.33
C LEU A 426 -0.59 -6.27 -1.85
N GLU A 427 -1.19 -6.49 -3.02
CA GLU A 427 -1.34 -7.83 -3.61
C GLU A 427 0.02 -8.44 -3.99
N GLU A 428 0.89 -7.68 -4.67
CA GLU A 428 2.18 -8.18 -5.15
C GLU A 428 3.16 -8.45 -4.01
N THR A 429 3.15 -7.65 -2.93
CA THR A 429 3.98 -7.86 -1.74
C THR A 429 3.79 -9.27 -1.14
N GLY A 430 2.57 -9.81 -1.16
CA GLY A 430 2.29 -11.16 -0.65
C GLY A 430 2.83 -12.29 -1.52
N LYS A 431 3.14 -12.01 -2.77
CA LYS A 431 3.65 -12.98 -3.76
C LYS A 431 5.17 -13.01 -3.84
N VAL A 432 5.87 -12.15 -3.09
CA VAL A 432 7.33 -12.03 -3.08
C VAL A 432 7.98 -13.35 -2.68
N GLN A 433 9.00 -13.75 -3.45
CA GLN A 433 9.80 -14.96 -3.29
C GLN A 433 11.27 -14.66 -3.00
N ILE A 434 11.74 -13.48 -3.40
CA ILE A 434 13.11 -13.00 -3.20
C ILE A 434 13.02 -11.59 -2.62
N VAL A 435 13.78 -11.34 -1.55
CA VAL A 435 13.99 -9.99 -0.99
C VAL A 435 15.42 -9.59 -1.25
N ALA A 436 15.61 -8.55 -2.05
CA ALA A 436 16.90 -7.91 -2.29
C ALA A 436 17.02 -6.72 -1.32
N LEU A 437 18.05 -6.73 -0.50
CA LEU A 437 18.30 -5.72 0.53
C LEU A 437 19.49 -4.86 0.13
N ASP A 438 19.34 -3.54 0.17
CA ASP A 438 20.53 -2.70 0.22
C ASP A 438 21.27 -2.89 1.56
N LYS A 439 22.54 -2.58 1.60
CA LYS A 439 23.32 -2.66 2.85
C LYS A 439 23.04 -1.44 3.72
N THR A 440 23.39 -0.25 3.21
CA THR A 440 23.50 0.99 3.99
C THR A 440 22.14 1.56 4.35
N GLY A 441 21.90 1.86 5.63
CA GLY A 441 20.60 2.37 6.10
C GLY A 441 19.48 1.33 6.12
N THR A 442 19.64 0.17 5.47
CA THR A 442 18.68 -0.94 5.40
C THR A 442 19.06 -2.08 6.34
N ILE A 443 20.13 -2.84 6.06
CA ILE A 443 20.66 -3.89 6.95
C ILE A 443 21.46 -3.25 8.08
N THR A 444 22.20 -2.18 7.76
CA THR A 444 23.02 -1.43 8.70
C THR A 444 22.34 -0.13 9.10
N SER A 445 22.86 0.49 10.17
CA SER A 445 22.30 1.75 10.69
C SER A 445 22.47 2.95 9.75
N GLY A 446 23.42 2.87 8.80
CA GLY A 446 23.84 4.00 7.97
C GLY A 446 24.67 5.03 8.73
N GLN A 447 24.95 4.79 9.99
CA GLN A 447 25.75 5.64 10.85
C GLN A 447 27.05 4.94 11.23
N MET A 448 28.16 5.59 10.91
CA MET A 448 29.47 5.11 11.34
C MET A 448 29.59 5.20 12.86
N ARG A 449 30.06 4.12 13.50
CA ARG A 449 30.31 4.06 14.94
C ARG A 449 31.67 3.45 15.22
N VAL A 450 32.31 3.91 16.30
CA VAL A 450 33.53 3.25 16.81
C VAL A 450 33.12 1.93 17.43
N THR A 451 33.72 0.85 16.97
CA THR A 451 33.44 -0.52 17.44
C THR A 451 34.52 -1.06 18.33
N ASP A 452 35.77 -0.66 18.07
CA ASP A 452 36.92 -1.15 18.82
C ASP A 452 37.93 -0.01 19.10
N VAL A 453 38.52 0.00 20.27
CA VAL A 453 39.56 0.92 20.67
C VAL A 453 40.74 0.09 21.22
N LEU A 454 41.87 0.19 20.57
CA LEU A 454 43.07 -0.59 20.89
C LEU A 454 44.26 0.36 21.13
N PRO A 455 44.51 0.74 22.37
CA PRO A 455 45.71 1.52 22.74
C PRO A 455 47.02 0.74 22.47
N ALA A 456 48.09 1.43 22.14
CA ALA A 456 49.40 0.85 22.04
C ALA A 456 49.95 0.50 23.44
N ASP A 457 50.95 -0.40 23.50
CA ASP A 457 51.52 -0.84 24.77
C ASP A 457 52.04 0.36 25.60
N GLY A 458 51.56 0.47 26.84
CA GLY A 458 51.91 1.54 27.76
C GLY A 458 51.14 2.85 27.58
N ILE A 459 50.22 2.92 26.63
CA ILE A 459 49.34 4.09 26.41
C ILE A 459 47.96 3.82 27.02
N GLY A 460 47.44 4.81 27.74
CA GLY A 460 46.07 4.73 28.28
C GLY A 460 45.03 5.02 27.21
N GLU A 461 43.84 4.33 27.27
CA GLU A 461 42.70 4.58 26.36
C GLU A 461 42.32 6.05 26.33
N ASN A 462 42.31 6.71 27.48
CA ASN A 462 41.95 8.12 27.59
C ASN A 462 42.89 9.04 26.79
N GLU A 463 44.22 8.73 26.77
CA GLU A 463 45.20 9.50 26.01
C GLU A 463 44.97 9.37 24.50
N LEU A 464 44.69 8.16 24.03
CA LEU A 464 44.31 7.90 22.64
C LEU A 464 43.03 8.67 22.26
N LEU A 465 42.01 8.61 23.10
CA LEU A 465 40.75 9.31 22.87
C LEU A 465 40.91 10.83 22.84
N ASP A 466 41.72 11.42 23.71
CA ASP A 466 41.99 12.87 23.75
C ASP A 466 42.70 13.36 22.49
N VAL A 467 43.62 12.59 21.96
CA VAL A 467 44.31 12.93 20.71
C VAL A 467 43.39 12.74 19.53
N ALA A 468 42.70 11.61 19.45
CA ALA A 468 41.74 11.34 18.37
C ALA A 468 40.62 12.38 18.33
N LEU A 469 39.99 12.71 19.48
CA LEU A 469 38.96 13.74 19.59
C LEU A 469 39.47 15.11 19.11
N SER A 470 40.66 15.53 19.58
CA SER A 470 41.19 16.85 19.23
C SER A 470 41.52 16.95 17.74
N LEU A 471 42.04 15.87 17.13
CA LEU A 471 42.40 15.80 15.71
C LEU A 471 41.19 15.71 14.80
N GLU A 472 40.16 14.94 15.19
CA GLU A 472 38.97 14.69 14.34
C GLU A 472 37.87 15.78 14.48
N THR A 473 37.90 16.57 15.56
CA THR A 473 36.87 17.64 15.80
C THR A 473 36.76 18.63 14.63
N PRO A 474 37.83 19.08 13.97
CA PRO A 474 37.73 20.01 12.85
C PRO A 474 37.30 19.33 11.51
N SER A 475 37.22 18.00 11.47
CA SER A 475 36.91 17.24 10.25
C SER A 475 35.42 16.99 10.09
N GLU A 476 34.89 17.21 8.89
CA GLU A 476 33.49 16.89 8.55
C GLU A 476 33.29 15.45 8.05
N HIS A 477 34.38 14.66 7.97
CA HIS A 477 34.28 13.31 7.43
C HIS A 477 33.40 12.39 8.31
N PRO A 478 32.60 11.48 7.77
CA PRO A 478 31.74 10.59 8.55
C PRO A 478 32.48 9.75 9.60
N LEU A 479 33.70 9.31 9.27
CA LEU A 479 34.57 8.58 10.22
C LEU A 479 34.97 9.48 11.39
N ALA A 480 35.31 10.75 11.14
CA ALA A 480 35.64 11.73 12.15
C ALA A 480 34.45 11.95 13.11
N LYS A 481 33.25 12.14 12.59
CA LYS A 481 32.06 12.30 13.42
C LYS A 481 31.83 11.13 14.36
N ALA A 482 32.08 9.89 13.91
CA ALA A 482 31.98 8.70 14.74
C ALA A 482 33.01 8.70 15.89
N VAL A 483 34.26 9.07 15.62
CA VAL A 483 35.31 9.17 16.63
C VAL A 483 34.99 10.25 17.65
N VAL A 484 34.56 11.44 17.16
CA VAL A 484 34.20 12.58 18.03
C VAL A 484 33.02 12.21 18.93
N GLN A 485 31.94 11.64 18.37
CA GLN A 485 30.80 11.23 19.15
C GLN A 485 31.17 10.22 20.24
N TYR A 486 31.94 9.19 19.91
CA TYR A 486 32.35 8.16 20.85
C TYR A 486 33.18 8.75 22.01
N ALA A 487 34.14 9.63 21.70
CA ALA A 487 34.95 10.24 22.71
C ALA A 487 34.16 11.19 23.62
N LEU A 488 33.20 11.93 23.09
CA LEU A 488 32.30 12.78 23.88
C LEU A 488 31.36 11.95 24.78
N GLU A 489 30.81 10.84 24.32
CA GLU A 489 30.05 9.88 25.13
C GLU A 489 30.85 9.29 26.29
N LYS A 490 32.17 9.15 26.12
CA LYS A 490 33.11 8.76 27.18
C LYS A 490 33.49 9.94 28.13
N GLY A 491 32.85 11.09 27.97
CA GLY A 491 33.06 12.28 28.81
C GLY A 491 34.39 13.02 28.51
N ARG A 492 34.98 12.77 27.34
CA ARG A 492 36.19 13.50 26.92
C ARG A 492 35.86 14.88 26.40
N LYS A 493 36.78 15.83 26.43
CA LYS A 493 36.64 17.19 25.92
C LYS A 493 37.66 17.46 24.84
N ALA A 494 37.21 17.98 23.70
CA ALA A 494 38.09 18.39 22.60
C ALA A 494 39.01 19.53 23.07
N GLN A 495 40.29 19.45 22.72
CA GLN A 495 41.25 20.52 22.91
C GLN A 495 41.55 21.17 21.55
N ASN A 496 41.82 22.48 21.58
CA ASN A 496 42.10 23.20 20.33
C ASN A 496 43.42 22.72 19.71
N VAL A 497 43.37 22.56 18.39
CA VAL A 497 44.54 22.21 17.57
C VAL A 497 44.87 23.36 16.62
N LEU A 498 46.15 23.48 16.23
CA LEU A 498 46.63 24.45 15.24
C LEU A 498 47.12 23.70 14.01
N ASP A 499 47.26 24.42 12.89
CA ASP A 499 47.75 23.90 11.60
C ASP A 499 47.02 22.61 11.15
N PHE A 500 45.70 22.55 11.34
CA PHE A 500 44.94 21.41 10.91
C PHE A 500 44.93 21.31 9.37
N ALA A 501 45.20 20.12 8.88
CA ALA A 501 45.08 19.81 7.44
C ALA A 501 44.52 18.41 7.24
N ALA A 502 43.53 18.32 6.37
CA ALA A 502 43.00 17.04 5.87
C ALA A 502 43.80 16.63 4.62
N LEU A 503 44.27 15.39 4.62
CA LEU A 503 45.03 14.78 3.51
C LEU A 503 44.12 13.79 2.78
N PRO A 504 43.52 14.16 1.66
CA PRO A 504 42.54 13.32 0.98
C PRO A 504 43.04 11.90 0.72
N GLY A 505 42.26 10.90 1.14
CA GLY A 505 42.57 9.45 0.99
C GLY A 505 43.65 8.92 1.96
N ASN A 506 44.30 9.76 2.79
CA ASN A 506 45.38 9.37 3.70
C ASN A 506 44.98 9.52 5.16
N GLY A 507 44.66 10.73 5.61
CA GLY A 507 44.37 11.02 7.00
C GLY A 507 44.35 12.51 7.34
N LEU A 508 44.65 12.82 8.59
CA LEU A 508 44.63 14.15 9.17
C LEU A 508 45.95 14.47 9.84
N THR A 509 46.30 15.75 9.86
CA THR A 509 47.44 16.26 10.62
C THR A 509 47.05 17.56 11.31
N ALA A 510 47.59 17.76 12.53
CA ALA A 510 47.48 19.01 13.29
C ALA A 510 48.59 19.12 14.31
N LYS A 511 48.71 20.31 14.92
CA LYS A 511 49.60 20.55 16.05
C LYS A 511 48.83 20.87 17.32
N ARG A 512 49.24 20.26 18.43
CA ARG A 512 48.72 20.54 19.78
C ARG A 512 49.89 20.72 20.77
N ASP A 513 49.96 21.84 21.41
CA ASP A 513 51.02 22.19 22.39
C ASP A 513 52.44 21.99 21.85
N GLY A 514 52.64 22.25 20.56
CA GLY A 514 53.89 22.04 19.83
C GLY A 514 54.13 20.60 19.33
N ALA A 515 53.35 19.62 19.77
CA ALA A 515 53.43 18.24 19.32
C ALA A 515 52.68 18.00 18.00
N LEU A 516 53.25 17.26 17.08
CA LEU A 516 52.62 16.86 15.82
C LEU A 516 51.66 15.69 16.02
N LEU A 517 50.40 15.87 15.72
CA LEU A 517 49.38 14.84 15.75
C LEU A 517 49.10 14.36 14.32
N LEU A 518 49.07 13.03 14.12
CA LEU A 518 48.69 12.41 12.87
C LEU A 518 47.63 11.35 13.15
N GLY A 519 46.64 11.27 12.24
CA GLY A 519 45.65 10.23 12.29
C GLY A 519 45.24 9.82 10.86
N GLY A 520 45.00 8.55 10.64
CA GLY A 520 44.63 8.12 9.32
C GLY A 520 44.67 6.62 9.04
N SER A 521 44.62 6.29 7.76
CA SER A 521 44.60 4.90 7.29
C SER A 521 45.91 4.17 7.67
N VAL A 522 45.79 2.86 7.87
CA VAL A 522 46.93 2.00 8.21
C VAL A 522 48.08 2.19 7.20
N LYS A 523 47.77 2.22 5.90
CA LYS A 523 48.74 2.39 4.82
C LYS A 523 49.49 3.72 4.93
N TYR A 524 48.76 4.80 5.18
CA TYR A 524 49.35 6.13 5.35
C TYR A 524 50.26 6.18 6.59
N MET A 525 49.79 5.66 7.74
CA MET A 525 50.52 5.70 8.99
C MET A 525 51.77 4.84 8.98
N GLN A 526 51.80 3.71 8.25
CA GLN A 526 53.02 2.91 8.04
C GLN A 526 54.12 3.68 7.31
N GLY A 527 53.75 4.64 6.44
CA GLY A 527 54.71 5.51 5.75
C GLY A 527 55.22 6.65 6.60
N GLN A 528 54.57 7.00 7.71
CA GLN A 528 54.92 8.14 8.59
C GLN A 528 55.51 7.72 9.91
N CYS A 529 55.12 6.57 10.45
CA CYS A 529 55.44 6.12 11.79
C CYS A 529 55.79 4.62 11.78
N LYS A 530 56.56 4.19 12.75
CA LYS A 530 56.81 2.76 12.98
C LYS A 530 55.63 2.16 13.73
N VAL A 531 54.74 1.46 13.02
CA VAL A 531 53.56 0.82 13.60
C VAL A 531 53.94 -0.54 14.20
N PRO A 532 53.58 -0.84 15.46
CA PRO A 532 53.80 -2.15 16.07
C PRO A 532 53.12 -3.28 15.28
N GLU A 533 53.77 -4.44 15.15
CA GLU A 533 53.22 -5.62 14.46
C GLU A 533 51.92 -6.10 15.08
N THR A 534 51.77 -5.97 16.39
CA THR A 534 50.52 -6.31 17.10
C THR A 534 49.32 -5.49 16.61
N LEU A 535 49.52 -4.19 16.39
CA LEU A 535 48.46 -3.31 15.85
C LEU A 535 48.24 -3.56 14.36
N LEU A 536 49.25 -3.92 13.58
CA LEU A 536 49.08 -4.29 12.18
C LEU A 536 48.25 -5.57 12.02
N ALA A 537 48.55 -6.60 12.78
CA ALA A 537 47.78 -7.84 12.78
C ALA A 537 46.32 -7.62 13.23
N ALA A 538 46.11 -6.77 14.24
CA ALA A 538 44.77 -6.38 14.68
C ALA A 538 44.02 -5.58 13.59
N ALA A 539 44.73 -4.66 12.93
CA ALA A 539 44.14 -3.89 11.84
C ALA A 539 43.70 -4.78 10.66
N GLU A 540 44.54 -5.77 10.31
CA GLU A 540 44.19 -6.71 9.25
C GLU A 540 42.99 -7.57 9.61
N LYS A 541 42.92 -8.05 10.86
CA LYS A 541 41.78 -8.79 11.37
C LYS A 541 40.49 -7.95 11.31
N LEU A 542 40.53 -6.73 11.86
CA LEU A 542 39.38 -5.83 11.88
C LEU A 542 38.94 -5.42 10.47
N SER A 543 39.91 -5.21 9.57
CA SER A 543 39.57 -4.98 8.13
C SER A 543 38.93 -6.22 7.50
N GLY A 544 39.32 -7.43 7.90
CA GLY A 544 38.67 -8.69 7.50
C GLY A 544 37.21 -8.81 8.02
N GLU A 545 36.94 -8.20 9.16
CA GLU A 545 35.59 -8.09 9.75
C GLU A 545 34.73 -6.94 9.13
N GLY A 546 35.26 -6.24 8.12
CA GLY A 546 34.57 -5.14 7.46
C GLY A 546 34.61 -3.79 8.17
N LYS A 547 35.51 -3.66 9.16
CA LYS A 547 35.72 -2.43 9.91
C LYS A 547 36.84 -1.60 9.28
N THR A 548 36.83 -0.29 9.51
CA THR A 548 37.84 0.66 9.02
C THR A 548 38.77 1.04 10.20
N PRO A 549 40.00 0.48 10.28
CA PRO A 549 40.94 0.84 11.32
C PRO A 549 41.59 2.20 11.01
N LEU A 550 41.63 3.09 11.98
CA LEU A 550 42.28 4.38 11.99
C LEU A 550 43.36 4.38 13.06
N LEU A 551 44.60 4.68 12.68
CA LEU A 551 45.72 4.81 13.61
C LEU A 551 45.94 6.27 13.98
N PHE A 552 46.34 6.51 15.22
CA PHE A 552 46.66 7.84 15.76
C PHE A 552 48.03 7.87 16.35
N SER A 553 48.76 8.96 16.13
CA SER A 553 50.13 9.16 16.68
C SER A 553 50.32 10.59 17.15
N ARG A 554 51.32 10.73 18.02
CA ARG A 554 51.88 12.00 18.53
C ARG A 554 53.39 11.98 18.40
N ASP A 555 53.97 12.99 17.75
CA ASP A 555 55.42 13.13 17.48
C ASP A 555 56.07 11.84 16.90
N GLY A 556 55.34 11.16 16.00
CA GLY A 556 55.82 9.92 15.38
C GLY A 556 55.64 8.66 16.23
N ALA A 557 55.23 8.75 17.49
CA ALA A 557 54.89 7.61 18.35
C ALA A 557 53.42 7.22 18.17
N ILE A 558 53.14 5.95 17.83
CA ILE A 558 51.76 5.43 17.72
C ILE A 558 51.13 5.34 19.10
N LEU A 559 49.94 5.97 19.26
CA LEU A 559 49.16 5.92 20.48
C LEU A 559 48.16 4.76 20.51
N GLY A 560 47.74 4.32 19.34
CA GLY A 560 46.77 3.23 19.22
C GLY A 560 45.94 3.29 17.94
N MET A 561 44.94 2.46 17.91
CA MET A 561 44.01 2.29 16.79
C MET A 561 42.56 2.37 17.26
N MET A 562 41.70 2.99 16.44
CA MET A 562 40.26 2.93 16.58
C MET A 562 39.64 2.34 15.30
N ALA A 563 38.73 1.39 15.43
CA ALA A 563 38.02 0.84 14.29
C ALA A 563 36.64 1.43 14.22
N VAL A 564 36.25 1.84 13.04
CA VAL A 564 34.94 2.44 12.75
C VAL A 564 34.22 1.58 11.73
N ALA A 565 32.94 1.31 11.96
CA ALA A 565 32.11 0.55 11.03
C ALA A 565 30.67 1.07 11.00
N ASP A 566 30.00 0.81 9.91
CA ASP A 566 28.54 0.88 9.82
C ASP A 566 27.97 -0.43 10.37
N THR A 567 27.35 -0.36 11.53
CA THR A 567 26.94 -1.55 12.30
C THR A 567 25.61 -2.11 11.77
N VAL A 568 25.52 -3.45 11.73
CA VAL A 568 24.26 -4.16 11.46
C VAL A 568 23.22 -3.78 12.52
N LYS A 569 21.99 -3.46 12.12
CA LYS A 569 20.91 -3.16 13.06
C LYS A 569 20.58 -4.41 13.89
N ASP A 570 20.20 -4.22 15.13
CA ASP A 570 19.93 -5.32 16.07
C ASP A 570 18.82 -6.25 15.59
N ASP A 571 17.82 -5.72 14.86
CA ASP A 571 16.69 -6.47 14.34
C ASP A 571 16.96 -7.15 12.98
N SER A 572 18.05 -6.82 12.29
CA SER A 572 18.32 -7.33 10.94
C SER A 572 18.52 -8.85 10.87
N PRO A 573 19.29 -9.49 11.77
CA PRO A 573 19.44 -10.95 11.73
C PRO A 573 18.14 -11.70 11.98
N GLU A 574 17.29 -11.20 12.90
CA GLU A 574 15.98 -11.79 13.18
C GLU A 574 15.04 -11.63 11.99
N ALA A 575 14.98 -10.44 11.39
CA ALA A 575 14.18 -10.16 10.20
C ALA A 575 14.55 -11.07 9.01
N VAL A 576 15.85 -11.26 8.76
CA VAL A 576 16.34 -12.17 7.72
C VAL A 576 15.94 -13.62 8.03
N ALA A 577 16.10 -14.05 9.30
CA ALA A 577 15.68 -15.39 9.71
C ALA A 577 14.17 -15.62 9.55
N GLU A 578 13.33 -14.62 9.84
CA GLU A 578 11.88 -14.67 9.59
C GLU A 578 11.55 -14.80 8.11
N LEU A 579 12.18 -14.00 7.24
CA LEU A 579 11.98 -14.09 5.78
C LEU A 579 12.33 -15.49 5.26
N ARG A 580 13.44 -16.06 5.71
CA ARG A 580 13.86 -17.43 5.35
C ARG A 580 12.85 -18.49 5.83
N LYS A 581 12.30 -18.36 7.04
CA LYS A 581 11.21 -19.23 7.54
C LYS A 581 9.95 -19.14 6.67
N MET A 582 9.68 -17.97 6.08
CA MET A 582 8.57 -17.77 5.14
C MET A 582 8.84 -18.36 3.75
N GLY A 583 9.99 -19.01 3.52
CA GLY A 583 10.42 -19.57 2.25
C GLY A 583 10.91 -18.53 1.25
N ILE A 584 11.30 -17.35 1.72
CA ILE A 584 11.80 -16.24 0.90
C ILE A 584 13.32 -16.26 0.92
N ARG A 585 13.94 -16.08 -0.24
CA ARG A 585 15.39 -15.93 -0.37
C ARG A 585 15.79 -14.49 -0.15
N VAL A 586 16.88 -14.29 0.60
CA VAL A 586 17.37 -12.96 0.95
C VAL A 586 18.73 -12.73 0.30
N VAL A 587 18.83 -11.67 -0.50
CA VAL A 587 20.02 -11.29 -1.25
C VAL A 587 20.45 -9.89 -0.81
N MET A 588 21.68 -9.71 -0.36
CA MET A 588 22.23 -8.38 -0.09
C MET A 588 22.94 -7.83 -1.33
N ILE A 589 22.66 -6.59 -1.69
CA ILE A 589 23.28 -5.89 -2.82
C ILE A 589 24.03 -4.67 -2.25
N THR A 590 25.32 -4.50 -2.57
CA THR A 590 26.12 -3.39 -2.06
C THR A 590 27.23 -2.97 -3.02
N GLY A 591 27.60 -1.69 -2.97
CA GLY A 591 28.78 -1.15 -3.66
C GLY A 591 30.10 -1.45 -2.94
N ASP A 592 30.07 -1.97 -1.72
CA ASP A 592 31.25 -2.26 -0.93
C ASP A 592 32.14 -3.33 -1.56
N ASN A 593 33.40 -3.36 -1.10
CA ASN A 593 34.32 -4.43 -1.47
C ASN A 593 33.81 -5.80 -0.99
N PRO A 594 34.18 -6.89 -1.67
CA PRO A 594 33.67 -8.23 -1.37
C PRO A 594 33.93 -8.70 0.08
N ARG A 595 35.04 -8.31 0.71
CA ARG A 595 35.36 -8.72 2.09
C ARG A 595 34.39 -8.12 3.11
N THR A 596 34.21 -6.80 3.05
CA THR A 596 33.27 -6.08 3.93
C THR A 596 31.85 -6.56 3.71
N ALA A 597 31.45 -6.71 2.44
CA ALA A 597 30.12 -7.19 2.07
C ALA A 597 29.83 -8.60 2.61
N GLN A 598 30.81 -9.51 2.50
CA GLN A 598 30.67 -10.87 3.01
C GLN A 598 30.57 -10.91 4.54
N ALA A 599 31.35 -10.09 5.25
CA ALA A 599 31.27 -9.99 6.71
C ALA A 599 29.89 -9.52 7.18
N VAL A 600 29.36 -8.44 6.60
CA VAL A 600 28.01 -7.92 6.91
C VAL A 600 26.93 -8.93 6.53
N GLY A 601 27.03 -9.57 5.37
CA GLY A 601 26.08 -10.57 4.91
C GLY A 601 26.04 -11.81 5.82
N GLN A 602 27.17 -12.26 6.32
CA GLN A 602 27.25 -13.35 7.31
C GLN A 602 26.64 -12.93 8.66
N ALA A 603 26.94 -11.72 9.13
CA ALA A 603 26.38 -11.20 10.37
C ALA A 603 24.85 -11.06 10.29
N ALA A 604 24.31 -10.64 9.14
CA ALA A 604 22.88 -10.53 8.89
C ALA A 604 22.21 -11.88 8.55
N GLY A 605 22.95 -12.90 8.13
CA GLY A 605 22.45 -14.23 7.80
C GLY A 605 21.77 -14.35 6.44
N VAL A 606 22.14 -13.51 5.46
CA VAL A 606 21.56 -13.52 4.10
C VAL A 606 21.97 -14.77 3.32
N ASP A 607 21.17 -15.15 2.30
CA ASP A 607 21.45 -16.34 1.47
C ASP A 607 22.55 -16.08 0.44
N GLN A 608 22.65 -14.85 -0.08
CA GLN A 608 23.63 -14.47 -1.10
C GLN A 608 24.03 -13.01 -0.95
N VAL A 609 25.29 -12.71 -1.27
CA VAL A 609 25.87 -11.35 -1.28
C VAL A 609 26.32 -11.01 -2.70
N VAL A 610 25.90 -9.86 -3.20
CA VAL A 610 26.33 -9.28 -4.47
C VAL A 610 27.04 -7.98 -4.16
N ALA A 611 28.37 -8.01 -4.20
CA ALA A 611 29.26 -6.90 -3.81
C ALA A 611 29.80 -6.14 -5.03
N GLY A 612 30.32 -4.93 -4.82
CA GLY A 612 30.95 -4.12 -5.87
C GLY A 612 29.97 -3.61 -6.95
N VAL A 613 28.70 -3.48 -6.60
CA VAL A 613 27.64 -3.05 -7.53
C VAL A 613 27.48 -1.53 -7.48
N LEU A 614 27.76 -0.86 -8.58
CA LEU A 614 27.50 0.58 -8.72
C LEU A 614 25.98 0.88 -8.61
N PRO A 615 25.58 2.11 -8.25
CA PRO A 615 24.16 2.46 -8.09
C PRO A 615 23.30 2.03 -9.28
N ASP A 616 23.72 2.31 -10.51
CA ASP A 616 22.99 1.93 -11.74
C ASP A 616 22.93 0.42 -11.97
N GLY A 617 23.93 -0.32 -11.47
CA GLY A 617 24.00 -1.78 -11.58
C GLY A 617 23.04 -2.53 -10.66
N LYS A 618 22.52 -1.89 -9.59
CA LYS A 618 21.57 -2.51 -8.68
C LYS A 618 20.27 -2.94 -9.39
N ALA A 619 19.76 -2.10 -10.29
CA ALA A 619 18.60 -2.41 -11.10
C ALA A 619 18.82 -3.63 -12.03
N ASP A 620 20.03 -3.84 -12.54
CA ASP A 620 20.36 -5.01 -13.35
C ASP A 620 20.38 -6.28 -12.52
N VAL A 621 20.92 -6.23 -11.30
CA VAL A 621 20.85 -7.37 -10.36
C VAL A 621 19.40 -7.74 -10.08
N VAL A 622 18.55 -6.76 -9.78
CA VAL A 622 17.10 -6.98 -9.56
C VAL A 622 16.46 -7.64 -10.79
N ARG A 623 16.72 -7.14 -12.00
CA ARG A 623 16.20 -7.74 -13.25
C ARG A 623 16.65 -9.19 -13.48
N ARG A 624 17.87 -9.54 -13.06
CA ARG A 624 18.35 -10.93 -13.12
C ARG A 624 17.64 -11.81 -12.11
N LEU A 625 17.37 -11.33 -10.91
CA LEU A 625 16.61 -12.05 -9.88
C LEU A 625 15.15 -12.25 -10.32
N GLN A 626 14.53 -11.27 -10.98
CA GLN A 626 13.14 -11.36 -11.50
C GLN A 626 12.94 -12.50 -12.52
N LYS A 627 14.02 -12.99 -13.16
CA LYS A 627 13.91 -14.15 -14.08
C LYS A 627 13.60 -15.46 -13.37
N VAL A 628 13.84 -15.55 -12.06
CA VAL A 628 13.63 -16.77 -11.27
C VAL A 628 12.52 -16.67 -10.25
N GLY A 629 12.06 -15.46 -9.91
CA GLY A 629 10.97 -15.26 -8.96
C GLY A 629 10.58 -13.81 -8.79
N ARG A 630 9.51 -13.56 -8.05
CA ARG A 630 9.04 -12.21 -7.69
C ARG A 630 9.98 -11.56 -6.69
N VAL A 631 10.49 -10.39 -7.01
CA VAL A 631 11.51 -9.68 -6.25
C VAL A 631 10.93 -8.45 -5.56
N ALA A 632 11.15 -8.35 -4.25
CA ALA A 632 11.05 -7.09 -3.53
C ALA A 632 12.46 -6.48 -3.37
N MET A 633 12.64 -5.23 -3.75
CA MET A 633 13.83 -4.46 -3.44
C MET A 633 13.56 -3.58 -2.22
N VAL A 634 14.45 -3.64 -1.22
CA VAL A 634 14.37 -2.83 0.01
C VAL A 634 15.57 -1.91 0.07
N GLY A 635 15.33 -0.61 0.24
CA GLY A 635 16.39 0.41 0.32
C GLY A 635 15.91 1.69 1.00
N ASP A 636 16.83 2.63 1.22
CA ASP A 636 16.54 3.96 1.78
C ASP A 636 16.07 4.98 0.70
N GLY A 637 16.19 4.63 -0.56
CA GLY A 637 15.63 5.31 -1.73
C GLY A 637 16.47 6.40 -2.36
N ILE A 638 17.52 6.91 -1.74
CA ILE A 638 18.32 7.99 -2.35
C ILE A 638 19.12 7.47 -3.53
N ASN A 639 19.84 6.36 -3.33
CA ASN A 639 20.69 5.73 -4.35
C ASN A 639 20.00 4.54 -5.05
N ASP A 640 18.90 4.08 -4.51
CA ASP A 640 18.22 2.83 -4.89
C ASP A 640 16.95 3.05 -5.72
N ALA A 641 16.54 4.30 -5.96
CA ALA A 641 15.29 4.63 -6.64
C ALA A 641 15.10 3.86 -7.98
N PRO A 642 16.11 3.72 -8.86
CA PRO A 642 15.95 2.92 -10.06
C PRO A 642 15.72 1.42 -9.79
N ALA A 643 16.36 0.87 -8.75
CA ALA A 643 16.20 -0.52 -8.36
C ALA A 643 14.85 -0.78 -7.67
N LEU A 644 14.39 0.17 -6.83
CA LEU A 644 13.08 0.14 -6.18
C LEU A 644 11.96 0.17 -7.23
N THR A 645 12.02 1.11 -8.17
CA THR A 645 11.02 1.24 -9.24
C THR A 645 11.05 0.06 -10.23
N GLY A 646 12.22 -0.53 -10.45
CA GLY A 646 12.41 -1.66 -11.37
C GLY A 646 12.05 -3.03 -10.79
N ALA A 647 11.88 -3.17 -9.48
CA ALA A 647 11.48 -4.40 -8.82
C ALA A 647 9.98 -4.72 -9.03
N ASP A 648 9.55 -5.95 -8.73
CA ASP A 648 8.11 -6.27 -8.68
C ASP A 648 7.43 -5.53 -7.52
N VAL A 649 8.17 -5.26 -6.43
CA VAL A 649 7.75 -4.44 -5.29
C VAL A 649 8.94 -3.64 -4.78
N GLY A 650 8.87 -2.32 -4.81
CA GLY A 650 9.82 -1.44 -4.14
C GLY A 650 9.38 -1.19 -2.69
N ILE A 651 10.27 -1.39 -1.73
CA ILE A 651 10.02 -1.13 -0.31
C ILE A 651 11.02 -0.09 0.20
N ALA A 652 10.55 1.09 0.54
CA ALA A 652 11.35 2.11 1.19
C ALA A 652 11.34 1.92 2.72
N ILE A 653 12.51 1.97 3.34
CA ILE A 653 12.68 1.82 4.79
C ILE A 653 13.13 3.15 5.42
N GLY A 654 12.42 3.58 6.48
CA GLY A 654 12.64 4.87 7.10
C GLY A 654 12.04 6.03 6.29
N ALA A 655 11.16 6.80 6.88
CA ALA A 655 10.43 7.91 6.22
C ALA A 655 11.32 9.13 5.86
N GLY A 656 12.59 8.92 5.54
CA GLY A 656 13.61 9.98 5.51
C GLY A 656 13.65 10.86 4.27
N THR A 657 13.18 10.41 3.11
CA THR A 657 13.30 11.20 1.86
C THR A 657 12.04 11.11 1.01
N ASP A 658 11.62 12.26 0.47
CA ASP A 658 10.48 12.34 -0.45
C ASP A 658 10.72 11.46 -1.70
N ILE A 659 11.98 11.34 -2.15
CA ILE A 659 12.39 10.52 -3.30
C ILE A 659 12.12 9.02 -3.05
N ALA A 660 12.43 8.54 -1.85
CA ALA A 660 12.17 7.14 -1.48
C ALA A 660 10.66 6.85 -1.46
N MET A 661 9.90 7.78 -0.87
CA MET A 661 8.44 7.68 -0.84
C MET A 661 7.84 7.68 -2.24
N ASP A 662 8.41 8.42 -3.19
CA ASP A 662 7.90 8.47 -4.57
C ASP A 662 8.28 7.23 -5.40
N ALA A 663 9.44 6.65 -5.18
CA ALA A 663 9.95 5.51 -5.94
C ALA A 663 9.40 4.15 -5.48
N ALA A 664 9.01 4.01 -4.20
CA ALA A 664 8.62 2.73 -3.62
C ALA A 664 7.12 2.45 -3.74
N ASP A 665 6.73 1.18 -3.74
CA ASP A 665 5.36 0.67 -3.66
C ASP A 665 4.86 0.55 -2.22
N VAL A 666 5.78 0.26 -1.30
CA VAL A 666 5.54 0.14 0.14
C VAL A 666 6.50 1.04 0.88
N VAL A 667 5.99 1.81 1.83
CA VAL A 667 6.79 2.69 2.69
C VAL A 667 6.69 2.20 4.12
N LEU A 668 7.85 1.91 4.72
CA LEU A 668 7.99 1.56 6.12
C LEU A 668 8.41 2.81 6.88
N MET A 669 7.53 3.30 7.75
CA MET A 669 7.74 4.55 8.50
C MET A 669 8.90 4.42 9.48
N ASN A 670 9.09 3.21 10.03
CA ASN A 670 10.19 2.91 10.93
C ASN A 670 11.42 2.45 10.16
N SER A 671 12.60 2.77 10.68
CA SER A 671 13.87 2.28 10.10
C SER A 671 14.22 0.88 10.63
N ARG A 672 13.23 -0.05 10.65
CA ARG A 672 13.40 -1.42 11.13
C ARG A 672 13.26 -2.42 10.00
N LEU A 673 14.23 -3.31 9.87
CA LEU A 673 14.15 -4.38 8.86
C LEU A 673 13.04 -5.40 9.18
N SER A 674 12.69 -5.57 10.46
CA SER A 674 11.60 -6.44 10.93
C SER A 674 10.21 -6.04 10.42
N ASP A 675 10.02 -4.83 9.92
CA ASP A 675 8.76 -4.41 9.30
C ASP A 675 8.60 -4.97 7.86
N VAL A 676 9.69 -5.43 7.21
CA VAL A 676 9.62 -6.10 5.89
C VAL A 676 8.89 -7.45 5.97
N PRO A 677 9.29 -8.41 6.83
CA PRO A 677 8.50 -9.65 7.00
C PRO A 677 7.08 -9.37 7.49
N ALA A 678 6.86 -8.32 8.32
CA ALA A 678 5.54 -7.93 8.78
C ALA A 678 4.64 -7.44 7.62
N ALA A 679 5.17 -6.64 6.69
CA ALA A 679 4.47 -6.19 5.50
C ALA A 679 4.06 -7.37 4.59
N ILE A 680 4.97 -8.29 4.33
CA ILE A 680 4.71 -9.49 3.53
C ILE A 680 3.65 -10.38 4.21
N ARG A 681 3.74 -10.56 5.52
CA ARG A 681 2.78 -11.33 6.33
C ARG A 681 1.39 -10.73 6.29
N LEU A 682 1.27 -9.41 6.43
CA LEU A 682 0.00 -8.69 6.33
C LEU A 682 -0.61 -8.85 4.93
N SER A 683 0.19 -8.69 3.90
CA SER A 683 -0.25 -8.88 2.52
C SER A 683 -0.76 -10.32 2.28
N ARG A 684 -0.01 -11.34 2.71
CA ARG A 684 -0.43 -12.75 2.60
C ARG A 684 -1.72 -13.03 3.37
N ALA A 685 -1.88 -12.44 4.56
CA ALA A 685 -3.10 -12.57 5.35
C ALA A 685 -4.29 -11.92 4.65
N THR A 686 -4.10 -10.74 4.05
CA THR A 686 -5.11 -10.03 3.28
C THR A 686 -5.50 -10.81 2.02
N LEU A 687 -4.54 -11.34 1.27
CA LEU A 687 -4.81 -12.19 0.10
C LEU A 687 -5.60 -13.44 0.47
N ARG A 688 -5.22 -14.13 1.56
CA ARG A 688 -5.98 -15.28 2.06
C ARG A 688 -7.41 -14.89 2.39
N ASN A 689 -7.59 -13.78 3.07
CA ASN A 689 -8.92 -13.27 3.41
C ASN A 689 -9.75 -12.97 2.15
N ILE A 690 -9.14 -12.40 1.10
CA ILE A 690 -9.79 -12.18 -0.20
C ILE A 690 -10.23 -13.52 -0.81
N HIS A 691 -9.36 -14.54 -0.83
CA HIS A 691 -9.72 -15.86 -1.37
C HIS A 691 -10.86 -16.52 -0.57
N GLU A 692 -10.82 -16.43 0.76
CA GLU A 692 -11.91 -16.91 1.62
C GLU A 692 -13.22 -16.17 1.31
N ASN A 693 -13.17 -14.85 1.15
CA ASN A 693 -14.33 -14.04 0.80
C ASN A 693 -14.90 -14.41 -0.57
N LEU A 694 -14.04 -14.59 -1.58
CA LEU A 694 -14.46 -15.03 -2.91
C LEU A 694 -15.05 -16.43 -2.88
N PHE A 695 -14.45 -17.36 -2.13
CA PHE A 695 -14.98 -18.70 -1.96
C PHE A 695 -16.40 -18.67 -1.39
N TRP A 696 -16.63 -17.94 -0.30
CA TRP A 696 -17.95 -17.82 0.29
C TRP A 696 -18.96 -17.11 -0.64
N ALA A 697 -18.50 -16.09 -1.38
CA ALA A 697 -19.34 -15.36 -2.34
C ALA A 697 -19.81 -16.22 -3.52
N PHE A 698 -19.08 -17.27 -3.88
CA PHE A 698 -19.48 -18.20 -4.94
C PHE A 698 -20.16 -19.47 -4.45
N CYS A 699 -19.72 -20.03 -3.33
CA CYS A 699 -20.14 -21.32 -2.83
C CYS A 699 -21.65 -21.43 -2.65
N TYR A 700 -22.29 -20.41 -2.05
CA TYR A 700 -23.72 -20.42 -1.83
C TYR A 700 -24.52 -20.31 -3.14
N ASN A 701 -23.99 -19.60 -4.18
CA ASN A 701 -24.61 -19.52 -5.49
C ASN A 701 -24.55 -20.87 -6.22
N VAL A 702 -23.39 -21.53 -6.18
CA VAL A 702 -23.19 -22.85 -6.83
C VAL A 702 -24.16 -23.89 -6.27
N ILE A 703 -24.41 -23.86 -4.97
CA ILE A 703 -25.36 -24.78 -4.31
C ILE A 703 -26.80 -24.29 -4.48
N GLY A 704 -27.01 -22.99 -4.33
CA GLY A 704 -28.34 -22.38 -4.27
C GLY A 704 -29.06 -22.33 -5.61
N ILE A 705 -28.36 -22.10 -6.73
CA ILE A 705 -28.98 -22.01 -8.06
C ILE A 705 -29.64 -23.35 -8.46
N PRO A 706 -28.97 -24.53 -8.39
CA PRO A 706 -29.62 -25.80 -8.66
C PRO A 706 -30.78 -26.10 -7.73
N LEU A 707 -30.69 -25.72 -6.45
CA LEU A 707 -31.75 -25.91 -5.47
C LEU A 707 -32.97 -25.04 -5.82
N ALA A 708 -32.74 -23.76 -6.17
CA ALA A 708 -33.77 -22.83 -6.58
C ALA A 708 -34.43 -23.24 -7.91
N ALA A 709 -33.64 -23.76 -8.86
CA ALA A 709 -34.11 -24.30 -10.13
C ALA A 709 -34.96 -25.56 -9.96
N GLY A 710 -34.95 -26.17 -8.75
CA GLY A 710 -35.81 -27.33 -8.44
C GLY A 710 -35.22 -28.68 -8.87
N VAL A 711 -33.89 -28.76 -9.13
CA VAL A 711 -33.22 -30.01 -9.56
C VAL A 711 -33.40 -31.13 -8.54
N PHE A 712 -33.51 -30.83 -7.27
CA PHE A 712 -33.64 -31.80 -6.18
C PHE A 712 -35.09 -32.08 -5.78
N ILE A 713 -36.10 -31.49 -6.44
CA ILE A 713 -37.49 -31.70 -6.05
C ILE A 713 -37.91 -33.15 -6.32
N SER A 714 -37.55 -33.69 -7.50
CA SER A 714 -37.90 -35.06 -7.84
C SER A 714 -37.21 -36.11 -6.98
N LEU A 715 -35.99 -35.80 -6.45
CA LEU A 715 -35.17 -36.71 -5.67
C LEU A 715 -35.43 -36.61 -4.16
N LEU A 716 -35.56 -35.38 -3.64
CA LEU A 716 -35.58 -35.13 -2.18
C LEU A 716 -36.83 -34.36 -1.72
N GLY A 717 -37.72 -33.95 -2.65
CA GLY A 717 -38.91 -33.15 -2.32
C GLY A 717 -38.56 -31.68 -1.90
N TRP A 718 -37.31 -31.28 -1.98
CA TRP A 718 -36.88 -29.98 -1.48
C TRP A 718 -37.28 -28.84 -2.42
N LYS A 719 -38.17 -27.99 -1.95
CA LYS A 719 -38.61 -26.76 -2.62
C LYS A 719 -37.99 -25.55 -1.94
N LEU A 720 -37.24 -24.73 -2.67
CA LEU A 720 -36.72 -23.47 -2.16
C LEU A 720 -37.72 -22.34 -2.42
N ASN A 721 -38.19 -21.71 -1.35
CA ASN A 721 -39.00 -20.48 -1.49
C ASN A 721 -38.05 -19.29 -1.79
N PRO A 722 -38.40 -18.37 -2.70
CA PRO A 722 -37.61 -17.18 -3.02
C PRO A 722 -37.19 -16.33 -1.81
N MET A 723 -37.97 -16.33 -0.74
CA MET A 723 -37.68 -15.63 0.51
C MET A 723 -36.40 -16.13 1.18
N PHE A 724 -36.22 -17.47 1.24
CA PHE A 724 -34.97 -18.04 1.79
C PHE A 724 -33.75 -17.69 0.94
N GLY A 725 -33.93 -17.59 -0.39
CA GLY A 725 -32.89 -17.12 -1.29
C GLY A 725 -32.44 -15.69 -0.96
N ALA A 726 -33.39 -14.77 -0.73
CA ALA A 726 -33.09 -13.40 -0.34
C ALA A 726 -32.42 -13.28 1.03
N ALA A 727 -32.83 -14.10 1.99
CA ALA A 727 -32.20 -14.16 3.32
C ALA A 727 -30.74 -14.67 3.24
N ALA A 728 -30.50 -15.76 2.52
CA ALA A 728 -29.17 -16.33 2.30
C ALA A 728 -28.21 -15.33 1.65
N MET A 729 -28.68 -14.58 0.64
CA MET A 729 -27.94 -13.53 -0.02
C MET A 729 -27.53 -12.40 0.94
N SER A 730 -28.43 -11.94 1.81
CA SER A 730 -28.14 -10.89 2.80
C SER A 730 -27.11 -11.38 3.82
N LEU A 731 -27.21 -12.63 4.25
CA LEU A 731 -26.25 -13.26 5.19
C LEU A 731 -24.86 -13.42 4.57
N SER A 732 -24.78 -13.74 3.26
CA SER A 732 -23.51 -13.86 2.55
C SER A 732 -22.69 -12.56 2.58
N SER A 733 -23.32 -11.41 2.34
CA SER A 733 -22.64 -10.12 2.43
C SER A 733 -22.14 -9.82 3.84
N PHE A 734 -22.93 -10.17 4.87
CA PHE A 734 -22.51 -10.04 6.26
C PHE A 734 -21.30 -10.92 6.59
N CYS A 735 -21.30 -12.17 6.13
CA CYS A 735 -20.17 -13.11 6.35
C CYS A 735 -18.86 -12.58 5.72
N VAL A 736 -18.91 -12.09 4.48
CA VAL A 736 -17.74 -11.54 3.77
C VAL A 736 -17.15 -10.35 4.53
N VAL A 737 -17.98 -9.41 4.97
CA VAL A 737 -17.48 -8.26 5.71
C VAL A 737 -16.97 -8.63 7.09
N SER A 738 -17.67 -9.50 7.79
CA SER A 738 -17.22 -9.99 9.12
C SER A 738 -15.87 -10.71 9.02
N ASN A 739 -15.66 -11.51 7.96
CA ASN A 739 -14.38 -12.14 7.70
C ASN A 739 -13.27 -11.12 7.41
N ALA A 740 -13.55 -10.07 6.61
CA ALA A 740 -12.59 -9.01 6.34
C ALA A 740 -12.21 -8.23 7.62
N LEU A 741 -13.18 -7.90 8.47
CA LEU A 741 -12.93 -7.22 9.75
C LEU A 741 -12.08 -8.05 10.73
N ARG A 742 -12.01 -9.38 10.56
CA ARG A 742 -11.12 -10.26 11.34
C ARG A 742 -9.64 -9.89 11.18
N LEU A 743 -9.25 -9.24 10.05
CA LEU A 743 -7.90 -8.73 9.85
C LEU A 743 -7.49 -7.68 10.91
N ASN A 744 -8.42 -6.95 11.52
CA ASN A 744 -8.10 -6.03 12.62
C ASN A 744 -7.55 -6.74 13.87
N LEU A 745 -7.78 -8.04 14.02
CA LEU A 745 -7.26 -8.86 15.11
C LEU A 745 -5.94 -9.54 14.75
N PHE A 746 -5.45 -9.32 13.54
CA PHE A 746 -4.23 -9.96 13.04
C PHE A 746 -2.98 -9.35 13.68
N ARG A 747 -2.09 -10.22 14.18
CA ARG A 747 -0.82 -9.83 14.80
C ARG A 747 0.30 -9.89 13.77
N LEU A 748 0.77 -8.74 13.30
CA LEU A 748 1.75 -8.64 12.22
C LEU A 748 3.12 -9.24 12.57
N ARG A 749 3.52 -9.16 13.84
CA ARG A 749 4.85 -9.60 14.31
C ARG A 749 4.86 -11.02 14.88
N ASP A 750 3.77 -11.78 14.72
CA ASP A 750 3.68 -13.18 15.16
C ASP A 750 3.90 -14.13 13.99
N GLY A 751 5.14 -14.63 13.85
CA GLY A 751 5.56 -15.54 12.78
C GLY A 751 5.15 -17.02 12.98
N ARG A 752 4.45 -17.40 14.07
CA ARG A 752 4.13 -18.80 14.38
C ARG A 752 3.24 -19.48 13.37
N HIS A 753 2.47 -18.70 12.60
CA HIS A 753 1.50 -19.21 11.63
C HIS A 753 1.92 -18.98 10.19
N ASP A 754 3.18 -18.57 9.96
CA ASP A 754 3.71 -18.34 8.63
C ASP A 754 3.76 -19.66 7.84
N ARG A 755 3.26 -19.62 6.60
CA ARG A 755 3.41 -20.73 5.65
C ARG A 755 4.59 -20.45 4.75
N ALA A 756 5.57 -21.35 4.77
CA ALA A 756 6.69 -21.28 3.86
C ALA A 756 6.24 -21.50 2.41
N LEU A 757 6.69 -20.64 1.52
CA LEU A 757 6.63 -20.89 0.08
C LEU A 757 7.73 -21.91 -0.29
N HIS A 758 7.60 -22.55 -1.44
CA HIS A 758 8.72 -23.31 -1.99
C HIS A 758 9.83 -22.33 -2.38
N PRO A 759 11.01 -22.42 -1.75
CA PRO A 759 12.08 -21.48 -2.02
C PRO A 759 12.60 -21.64 -3.45
N VAL A 760 12.77 -20.52 -4.14
CA VAL A 760 13.37 -20.50 -5.48
C VAL A 760 14.88 -20.74 -5.41
N THR A 761 15.45 -21.31 -6.46
CA THR A 761 16.92 -21.46 -6.59
C THR A 761 17.48 -20.15 -7.10
N LEU A 762 18.33 -19.50 -6.29
CA LEU A 762 18.99 -18.26 -6.72
C LEU A 762 19.98 -18.54 -7.86
N PRO A 763 20.04 -17.69 -8.88
CA PRO A 763 21.10 -17.76 -9.86
C PRO A 763 22.43 -17.37 -9.20
N ASN A 764 23.51 -18.01 -9.60
CA ASN A 764 24.84 -17.58 -9.16
C ASN A 764 25.16 -16.23 -9.83
N ILE A 765 24.74 -15.14 -9.18
CA ILE A 765 25.11 -13.80 -9.58
C ILE A 765 26.49 -13.56 -8.94
N ALA A 766 27.54 -14.03 -9.60
CA ALA A 766 28.88 -13.65 -9.23
C ALA A 766 28.94 -12.12 -9.21
N ALA A 767 29.58 -11.53 -8.19
CA ALA A 767 30.05 -10.16 -8.26
C ALA A 767 30.62 -9.97 -9.67
N GLN A 768 30.16 -8.98 -10.42
CA GLN A 768 30.91 -8.62 -11.62
C GLN A 768 32.32 -8.35 -11.12
N PRO A 769 33.34 -9.06 -11.58
CA PRO A 769 34.71 -8.67 -11.34
C PRO A 769 34.76 -7.21 -11.77
N GLY A 770 35.15 -6.31 -10.88
CA GLY A 770 34.94 -4.88 -10.98
C GLY A 770 35.09 -4.44 -12.43
N ALA A 771 34.06 -3.77 -12.95
CA ALA A 771 34.08 -3.35 -14.35
C ALA A 771 35.43 -2.73 -14.58
N LYS A 772 36.22 -3.30 -15.51
CA LYS A 772 37.54 -2.79 -15.79
C LYS A 772 37.36 -1.36 -16.27
N VAL A 773 37.75 -0.41 -15.46
CA VAL A 773 37.62 1.03 -15.77
C VAL A 773 38.97 1.50 -16.28
N LEU A 774 38.96 2.05 -17.49
CA LEU A 774 40.10 2.70 -18.08
C LEU A 774 39.89 4.20 -18.08
N THR A 775 40.83 4.95 -17.53
CA THR A 775 40.81 6.41 -17.64
C THR A 775 41.79 6.82 -18.75
N MET A 776 41.27 7.50 -19.78
CA MET A 776 42.01 8.06 -20.91
C MET A 776 42.21 9.53 -20.67
N ARG A 777 43.46 10.05 -20.87
CA ARG A 777 43.69 11.48 -20.96
C ARG A 777 43.55 11.91 -22.40
N ILE A 778 42.65 12.90 -22.65
CA ILE A 778 42.30 13.36 -23.97
C ILE A 778 42.50 14.87 -24.03
N ASP A 779 43.25 15.30 -24.98
CA ASP A 779 43.49 16.74 -25.30
C ASP A 779 42.61 17.17 -26.46
N GLY A 780 42.20 18.45 -26.44
CA GLY A 780 41.36 19.03 -27.50
C GLY A 780 39.87 19.10 -27.20
N MET A 781 39.35 18.54 -26.09
CA MET A 781 37.96 18.72 -25.68
C MET A 781 37.77 20.09 -25.04
N MET A 782 36.93 20.96 -25.61
CA MET A 782 36.74 22.35 -25.15
C MET A 782 35.32 22.68 -24.68
N CYS A 783 34.38 21.74 -24.77
CA CYS A 783 32.98 21.99 -24.38
C CYS A 783 32.17 20.72 -24.23
N ALA A 784 30.97 20.81 -23.64
CA ALA A 784 30.05 19.72 -23.45
C ALA A 784 29.63 18.97 -24.74
N HIS A 785 29.71 19.63 -25.91
CA HIS A 785 29.45 18.96 -27.19
C HIS A 785 30.60 18.00 -27.58
N CYS A 786 31.83 18.38 -27.24
CA CYS A 786 33.01 17.52 -27.42
C CYS A 786 32.90 16.30 -26.50
N GLU A 787 32.47 16.47 -25.25
CA GLU A 787 32.22 15.34 -24.32
C GLU A 787 31.22 14.34 -24.89
N ALA A 788 30.07 14.85 -25.40
CA ALA A 788 29.03 14.00 -25.97
C ALA A 788 29.53 13.21 -27.19
N ARG A 789 30.37 13.87 -28.05
CA ARG A 789 30.94 13.25 -29.24
C ARG A 789 31.95 12.16 -28.87
N VAL A 790 32.88 12.44 -27.97
CA VAL A 790 33.85 11.47 -27.48
C VAL A 790 33.14 10.30 -26.75
N LYS A 791 32.17 10.59 -25.91
CA LYS A 791 31.35 9.55 -25.25
C LYS A 791 30.68 8.63 -26.24
N ALA A 792 29.99 9.19 -27.23
CA ALA A 792 29.28 8.38 -28.25
C ALA A 792 30.23 7.50 -29.07
N ALA A 793 31.40 8.04 -29.41
CA ALA A 793 32.44 7.32 -30.16
C ALA A 793 33.00 6.16 -29.34
N LEU A 794 33.30 6.35 -28.07
CA LEU A 794 33.80 5.32 -27.16
C LEU A 794 32.74 4.23 -26.88
N GLU A 795 31.47 4.60 -26.71
CA GLU A 795 30.38 3.64 -26.48
C GLU A 795 30.03 2.80 -27.72
N ALA A 796 30.41 3.26 -28.90
CA ALA A 796 30.25 2.48 -30.14
C ALA A 796 31.27 1.32 -30.29
N VAL A 797 32.34 1.29 -29.50
CA VAL A 797 33.35 0.25 -29.55
C VAL A 797 32.82 -1.03 -28.88
N ASP A 798 32.84 -2.15 -29.62
CA ASP A 798 32.43 -3.43 -29.02
C ASP A 798 33.41 -3.82 -27.89
N GLY A 799 32.86 -4.17 -26.72
CA GLY A 799 33.64 -4.41 -25.51
C GLY A 799 33.54 -3.22 -24.49
N VAL A 800 33.05 -2.07 -24.90
CA VAL A 800 32.73 -0.95 -24.01
C VAL A 800 31.29 -1.12 -23.47
N GLN A 801 31.12 -0.91 -22.17
CA GLN A 801 29.83 -0.94 -21.51
C GLN A 801 29.23 0.47 -21.40
N SER A 802 30.08 1.46 -21.04
CA SER A 802 29.73 2.87 -20.94
C SER A 802 30.97 3.74 -20.97
N ALA A 803 30.83 5.02 -21.35
CA ALA A 803 31.88 5.99 -21.28
C ALA A 803 31.37 7.32 -20.71
N ALA A 804 32.22 8.02 -19.96
CA ALA A 804 31.97 9.38 -19.48
C ALA A 804 33.19 10.25 -19.80
N ALA A 805 33.00 11.33 -20.58
CA ALA A 805 34.07 12.29 -20.93
C ALA A 805 33.85 13.59 -20.18
N SER A 806 34.95 14.24 -19.77
CA SER A 806 34.94 15.57 -19.14
C SER A 806 35.98 16.46 -19.79
N HIS A 807 35.52 17.57 -20.34
CA HIS A 807 36.40 18.56 -20.93
C HIS A 807 37.17 19.38 -19.89
N ASP A 808 36.57 19.60 -18.71
CA ASP A 808 37.21 20.31 -17.59
C ASP A 808 38.38 19.50 -17.01
N ALA A 809 38.23 18.14 -16.94
CA ALA A 809 39.28 17.27 -16.46
C ALA A 809 40.25 16.81 -17.57
N GLY A 810 39.92 17.00 -18.83
CA GLY A 810 40.71 16.50 -19.97
C GLY A 810 40.77 14.97 -20.01
N THR A 811 39.72 14.28 -19.52
CA THR A 811 39.72 12.83 -19.38
C THR A 811 38.44 12.18 -19.88
N ALA A 812 38.54 10.91 -20.30
CA ALA A 812 37.40 10.04 -20.49
C ALA A 812 37.57 8.76 -19.67
N VAL A 813 36.55 8.42 -18.89
CA VAL A 813 36.46 7.21 -18.10
C VAL A 813 35.64 6.20 -18.89
N VAL A 814 36.25 5.08 -19.27
CA VAL A 814 35.63 4.00 -20.07
C VAL A 814 35.47 2.77 -19.20
N THR A 815 34.24 2.32 -19.07
CA THR A 815 33.88 1.08 -18.39
C THR A 815 33.78 -0.04 -19.42
N LEU A 816 34.57 -1.10 -19.27
CA LEU A 816 34.60 -2.23 -20.18
C LEU A 816 33.63 -3.31 -19.75
N LYS A 817 33.12 -4.10 -20.74
CA LYS A 817 32.35 -5.32 -20.47
C LYS A 817 33.23 -6.33 -19.71
N ALA A 818 32.64 -7.16 -18.89
CA ALA A 818 33.35 -8.09 -17.99
C ALA A 818 34.26 -9.10 -18.73
N ASP A 819 33.90 -9.46 -19.95
CA ASP A 819 34.62 -10.39 -20.83
C ASP A 819 35.63 -9.70 -21.77
N ALA A 820 35.73 -8.39 -21.73
CA ALA A 820 36.57 -7.62 -22.60
C ALA A 820 38.07 -7.69 -22.22
N ASP A 821 38.92 -7.86 -23.22
CA ASP A 821 40.38 -7.81 -23.07
C ASP A 821 40.85 -6.34 -23.09
N GLU A 822 41.28 -5.86 -21.92
CA GLU A 822 41.78 -4.49 -21.72
C GLU A 822 42.94 -4.13 -22.67
N ASN A 823 43.86 -5.07 -22.90
CA ASN A 823 45.02 -4.80 -23.72
C ASN A 823 44.67 -4.75 -25.23
N ALA A 824 43.69 -5.51 -25.65
CA ALA A 824 43.19 -5.50 -27.01
C ALA A 824 42.33 -4.24 -27.31
N LEU A 825 41.62 -3.70 -26.30
CA LEU A 825 40.76 -2.55 -26.47
C LEU A 825 41.48 -1.19 -26.42
N LYS A 826 42.58 -1.06 -25.65
CA LYS A 826 43.32 0.21 -25.55
C LYS A 826 43.69 0.84 -26.92
N PRO A 827 44.25 0.08 -27.90
CA PRO A 827 44.56 0.67 -29.21
C PRO A 827 43.30 1.04 -29.99
N LEU A 828 42.19 0.30 -29.86
CA LEU A 828 40.94 0.60 -30.54
C LEU A 828 40.27 1.88 -29.96
N LEU A 829 40.21 2.00 -28.63
CA LEU A 829 39.69 3.19 -27.95
C LEU A 829 40.51 4.43 -28.32
N LYS A 830 41.85 4.32 -28.40
CA LYS A 830 42.73 5.40 -28.85
C LYS A 830 42.42 5.81 -30.30
N ALA A 831 42.32 4.88 -31.20
CA ALA A 831 42.03 5.10 -32.61
C ALA A 831 40.69 5.83 -32.82
N VAL A 832 39.63 5.35 -32.14
CA VAL A 832 38.31 5.96 -32.28
C VAL A 832 38.24 7.40 -31.75
N VAL A 833 38.98 7.72 -30.70
CA VAL A 833 39.11 9.12 -30.22
C VAL A 833 39.88 9.98 -31.16
N GLU A 834 40.97 9.47 -31.73
CA GLU A 834 41.83 10.19 -32.67
C GLU A 834 41.11 10.39 -34.04
N GLU A 835 40.26 9.47 -34.47
CA GLU A 835 39.41 9.61 -35.65
C GLU A 835 38.35 10.69 -35.49
N ASN A 836 38.05 11.13 -34.27
CA ASN A 836 37.15 12.22 -33.97
C ASN A 836 37.85 13.57 -33.72
N ASP A 837 39.09 13.70 -34.14
CA ASP A 837 39.94 14.92 -34.07
C ASP A 837 40.38 15.29 -32.62
N TYR A 838 40.51 14.34 -31.71
CA TYR A 838 41.02 14.53 -30.33
C TYR A 838 42.34 13.75 -30.16
N GLU A 839 43.24 14.23 -29.31
CA GLU A 839 44.52 13.56 -29.04
C GLU A 839 44.49 12.77 -27.72
N VAL A 840 44.81 11.48 -27.75
CA VAL A 840 44.94 10.69 -26.55
C VAL A 840 46.36 10.70 -26.03
N LYS A 841 46.61 11.32 -24.88
CA LYS A 841 47.94 11.45 -24.23
C LYS A 841 48.34 10.20 -23.45
N GLY A 842 47.40 9.34 -23.08
CA GLY A 842 47.70 8.09 -22.39
C GLY A 842 46.50 7.52 -21.62
N PHE A 843 46.74 6.36 -21.01
CA PHE A 843 45.79 5.71 -20.12
C PHE A 843 46.35 5.71 -18.69
N ASP A 844 45.55 6.13 -17.73
CA ASP A 844 45.85 6.01 -16.31
C ASP A 844 45.38 4.67 -15.75
N LYS A 845 46.15 4.12 -14.81
CA LYS A 845 45.83 2.85 -14.13
C LYS A 845 44.74 3.03 -13.10
#